data_35ac9bf3b4eda477dc6fbcc7e8b7244c
#
_entry.id   35ac9bf3b4eda477dc6fbcc7e8b7244c
#
_cell.length_a   1.000
_cell.length_b   1.000
_cell.length_c   1.000
_cell.angle_alpha   90.00
_cell.angle_beta   90.00
_cell.angle_gamma   90.00
#
_symmetry.space_group_name_H-M   'P 1'
#
loop_
_entity.id
_entity.type
_entity.pdbx_description
1 polymer ?
#
loop_
_entity_poly.entity_id
_entity_poly.type
_entity_poly.pdbx_seq_one_letter_code
_entity_poly.pdbx_strand_id
1 'polypeptide(L)'
;MKKEMQNYTQNRELSWLKFNQRVLEEAKDSSVPLLERMKFVSIFTSNLDEFFMIRVGSLYDMSLTDNSTIDSRSGMNPKEQLDAIFAAVAPLYKERDKTYSEIKKLLNPYGVCGLSIKELEQQEKKYVKKYFKDQILPILSPQIVDANHPFPHLLNKELYVIASLKQNGTSMIGIVPVPQFVSDILYLPGHDIRYIRMEKVIMEYLDVVFDKYEVSSKNYICVTRNADVSPDDEALEINDDFRLLMQETLHKRRRMAVVRMETAEPLDKDLEKYFCDKFKITPAQIYRTKMPMKLDYIFSIMDKVPASLKRSLIDEPFTPQPSRYLTDGKVIPQVKKKDILLSYPYESMDPFLRMIKEAAYDPTVLTIRITIYRLAKKARLVEYLCAAAENGKEVTVLIELRARFDEQNNIDWSERLEEAGCRVIYGFEGYKVHSKICLITYRNRNNIEYITQVGTGNYNEKTATMYTDVSLITADKGIGEDAAVFFKNMSIGNLNGSYQHIIVSPTSLKPKVLSLMDEEIKKGTNGRIIMKMNSVTDVDFIQKVSEASNAGVKVDLIVRGICCILPGVKGYTENLRVTSIVGRYLEHPRIFLFGTGADQKIYIGSADMMTRNTEKRVEVACPVYDETIRKQLTHMLKIMLADNVKARELKSDGKYYMKEKGTSKVNSQEYFMREAITVRHPEGRTKQSFVDKIRKIFRRK
;
A
#
# COMPACT_ATOMS: atom_id res chain seq x y z
N MET A 1 0.12 -34.71 -3.94
CA MET A 1 -0.30 -33.43 -3.35
C MET A 1 0.50 -32.22 -3.85
N LYS A 2 1.82 -32.06 -3.54
CA LYS A 2 2.56 -30.83 -3.96
C LYS A 2 2.64 -30.62 -5.49
N LYS A 3 2.87 -31.65 -6.29
CA LYS A 3 2.87 -31.55 -7.76
C LYS A 3 1.48 -31.29 -8.36
N GLU A 4 0.46 -31.79 -7.76
CA GLU A 4 -0.92 -31.65 -8.20
C GLU A 4 -1.45 -30.22 -8.00
N MET A 5 -1.02 -29.54 -6.93
CA MET A 5 -1.36 -28.14 -6.65
C MET A 5 -0.88 -27.20 -7.78
N GLN A 6 0.24 -27.49 -8.42
CA GLN A 6 0.79 -26.68 -9.51
C GLN A 6 -0.14 -26.60 -10.73
N ASN A 7 -1.11 -27.51 -10.87
CA ASN A 7 -2.08 -27.48 -11.95
C ASN A 7 -3.06 -26.30 -11.85
N TYR A 8 -3.34 -25.82 -10.62
CA TYR A 8 -4.32 -24.77 -10.38
C TYR A 8 -3.75 -23.61 -9.54
N THR A 9 -2.44 -23.48 -9.52
CA THR A 9 -1.75 -22.36 -8.84
C THR A 9 -0.74 -21.68 -9.74
N GLN A 10 -0.29 -20.50 -9.32
CA GLN A 10 0.75 -19.73 -9.99
C GLN A 10 1.74 -19.13 -8.98
N ASN A 11 2.93 -18.75 -9.50
CA ASN A 11 3.96 -18.12 -8.71
C ASN A 11 3.46 -16.80 -8.07
N ARG A 12 3.83 -16.59 -6.84
CA ARG A 12 3.44 -15.43 -6.04
C ARG A 12 3.96 -14.11 -6.61
N GLU A 13 5.22 -14.07 -7.02
CA GLU A 13 5.87 -12.84 -7.46
C GLU A 13 5.40 -12.44 -8.86
N LEU A 14 5.19 -13.41 -9.72
CA LEU A 14 4.58 -13.18 -11.05
C LEU A 14 3.12 -12.72 -10.91
N SER A 15 2.37 -13.26 -9.96
CA SER A 15 1.02 -12.77 -9.65
C SER A 15 1.05 -11.32 -9.15
N TRP A 16 2.07 -10.93 -8.37
CA TRP A 16 2.24 -9.55 -7.92
C TRP A 16 2.54 -8.60 -9.10
N LEU A 17 3.38 -9.00 -10.05
CA LEU A 17 3.64 -8.19 -11.25
C LEU A 17 2.37 -7.95 -12.06
N LYS A 18 1.49 -8.96 -12.19
CA LYS A 18 0.17 -8.81 -12.83
C LYS A 18 -0.74 -7.83 -12.07
N PHE A 19 -0.63 -7.77 -10.73
CA PHE A 19 -1.31 -6.72 -9.96
C PHE A 19 -0.76 -5.33 -10.30
N ASN A 20 0.54 -5.15 -10.31
CA ASN A 20 1.14 -3.85 -10.61
C ASN A 20 0.86 -3.43 -12.07
N GLN A 21 0.75 -4.39 -12.99
CA GLN A 21 0.29 -4.12 -14.37
C GLN A 21 -1.12 -3.52 -14.39
N ARG A 22 -2.07 -4.04 -13.57
CA ARG A 22 -3.42 -3.46 -13.45
C ARG A 22 -3.41 -2.03 -12.91
N VAL A 23 -2.45 -1.68 -12.05
CA VAL A 23 -2.23 -0.30 -11.61
C VAL A 23 -1.83 0.59 -12.80
N LEU A 24 -0.97 0.08 -13.70
CA LEU A 24 -0.59 0.80 -14.91
C LEU A 24 -1.75 0.90 -15.92
N GLU A 25 -2.68 -0.05 -15.94
CA GLU A 25 -3.89 0.01 -16.77
C GLU A 25 -4.77 1.20 -16.42
N GLU A 26 -4.85 1.63 -15.14
CA GLU A 26 -5.55 2.85 -14.75
C GLU A 26 -4.91 4.11 -15.36
N ALA A 27 -3.59 4.12 -15.53
CA ALA A 27 -2.90 5.20 -16.26
C ALA A 27 -3.23 5.22 -17.76
N LYS A 28 -3.68 4.11 -18.33
CA LYS A 28 -4.07 3.97 -19.75
C LYS A 28 -5.56 4.26 -19.98
N ASP A 29 -6.36 4.20 -18.95
CA ASP A 29 -7.81 4.43 -19.04
C ASP A 29 -8.12 5.90 -19.32
N SER A 30 -8.67 6.18 -20.51
CA SER A 30 -9.04 7.53 -20.95
C SER A 30 -10.16 8.18 -20.13
N SER A 31 -10.92 7.39 -19.35
CA SER A 31 -11.94 7.91 -18.44
C SER A 31 -11.36 8.53 -17.17
N VAL A 32 -10.08 8.28 -16.87
CA VAL A 32 -9.36 8.83 -15.72
C VAL A 32 -8.73 10.17 -16.11
N PRO A 33 -8.83 11.23 -15.28
CA PRO A 33 -8.21 12.54 -15.56
C PRO A 33 -6.69 12.44 -15.73
N LEU A 34 -6.10 13.31 -16.59
CA LEU A 34 -4.71 13.16 -17.05
C LEU A 34 -3.67 13.16 -15.94
N LEU A 35 -3.80 14.01 -14.92
CA LEU A 35 -2.83 14.03 -13.81
C LEU A 35 -3.05 12.85 -12.84
N GLU A 36 -4.27 12.34 -12.71
CA GLU A 36 -4.53 11.08 -12.00
C GLU A 36 -3.88 9.89 -12.75
N ARG A 37 -3.97 9.86 -14.09
CA ARG A 37 -3.26 8.86 -14.90
C ARG A 37 -1.75 8.95 -14.67
N MET A 38 -1.19 10.15 -14.61
CA MET A 38 0.23 10.37 -14.32
C MET A 38 0.58 9.89 -12.90
N LYS A 39 -0.30 10.12 -11.92
CA LYS A 39 -0.17 9.60 -10.55
C LYS A 39 -0.15 8.06 -10.53
N PHE A 40 -0.96 7.38 -11.34
CA PHE A 40 -0.90 5.92 -11.45
C PHE A 40 0.41 5.41 -12.05
N VAL A 41 1.05 6.15 -12.97
CA VAL A 41 2.42 5.83 -13.40
C VAL A 41 3.43 5.95 -12.26
N SER A 42 3.29 6.98 -11.40
CA SER A 42 4.12 7.14 -10.21
C SER A 42 3.91 5.99 -9.22
N ILE A 43 2.65 5.63 -8.94
CA ILE A 43 2.29 4.51 -8.04
C ILE A 43 2.85 3.19 -8.57
N PHE A 44 2.70 2.91 -9.87
CA PHE A 44 3.29 1.72 -10.52
C PHE A 44 4.80 1.65 -10.30
N THR A 45 5.49 2.78 -10.48
CA THR A 45 6.95 2.87 -10.35
C THR A 45 7.37 2.65 -8.90
N SER A 46 6.75 3.34 -7.95
CA SER A 46 7.02 3.18 -6.52
C SER A 46 6.74 1.76 -6.01
N ASN A 47 5.64 1.15 -6.45
CA ASN A 47 5.34 -0.25 -6.16
C ASN A 47 6.43 -1.19 -6.67
N LEU A 48 6.92 -0.95 -7.92
CA LEU A 48 7.98 -1.77 -8.51
C LEU A 48 9.30 -1.61 -7.74
N ASP A 49 9.60 -0.40 -7.28
CA ASP A 49 10.76 -0.13 -6.43
C ASP A 49 10.70 -0.93 -5.12
N GLU A 50 9.57 -0.87 -4.41
CA GLU A 50 9.37 -1.64 -3.18
C GLU A 50 9.49 -3.15 -3.46
N PHE A 51 8.92 -3.63 -4.56
CA PHE A 51 9.03 -5.03 -4.96
C PHE A 51 10.48 -5.48 -5.15
N PHE A 52 11.30 -4.67 -5.84
CA PHE A 52 12.72 -4.97 -5.99
C PHE A 52 13.47 -4.92 -4.65
N MET A 53 13.24 -3.88 -3.84
CA MET A 53 13.90 -3.74 -2.55
C MET A 53 13.61 -4.91 -1.60
N ILE A 54 12.38 -5.44 -1.61
CA ILE A 54 11.94 -6.41 -0.61
C ILE A 54 11.86 -7.82 -1.17
N ARG A 55 11.16 -8.03 -2.30
CA ARG A 55 10.88 -9.37 -2.79
C ARG A 55 12.01 -9.93 -3.64
N VAL A 56 12.51 -9.12 -4.57
CA VAL A 56 13.70 -9.50 -5.35
C VAL A 56 14.92 -9.58 -4.44
N GLY A 57 15.05 -8.66 -3.47
CA GLY A 57 16.10 -8.69 -2.45
C GLY A 57 16.10 -10.00 -1.66
N SER A 58 14.95 -10.39 -1.09
CA SER A 58 14.81 -11.65 -0.36
C SER A 58 15.12 -12.89 -1.22
N LEU A 59 14.61 -12.94 -2.47
CA LEU A 59 14.92 -14.04 -3.39
C LEU A 59 16.40 -14.07 -3.80
N TYR A 60 17.04 -12.89 -3.93
CA TYR A 60 18.46 -12.79 -4.21
C TYR A 60 19.29 -13.41 -3.07
N ASP A 61 18.99 -13.05 -1.83
CA ASP A 61 19.69 -13.62 -0.66
C ASP A 61 19.45 -15.14 -0.58
N MET A 62 18.22 -15.61 -0.76
CA MET A 62 17.90 -17.05 -0.82
C MET A 62 18.67 -17.77 -1.92
N SER A 63 18.83 -17.15 -3.10
CA SER A 63 19.57 -17.76 -4.22
C SER A 63 21.06 -17.95 -3.94
N LEU A 64 21.62 -17.16 -3.01
CA LEU A 64 23.02 -17.25 -2.57
C LEU A 64 23.22 -18.25 -1.43
N THR A 65 22.24 -18.41 -0.54
CA THR A 65 22.32 -19.23 0.67
C THR A 65 21.73 -20.63 0.49
N ASP A 66 20.52 -20.72 -0.07
CA ASP A 66 19.79 -21.98 -0.28
C ASP A 66 18.96 -21.94 -1.55
N ASN A 67 19.56 -22.27 -2.68
CA ASN A 67 18.85 -22.36 -3.95
C ASN A 67 18.07 -23.68 -4.13
N SER A 68 18.07 -24.59 -3.13
CA SER A 68 17.33 -25.86 -3.17
C SER A 68 15.87 -25.72 -2.73
N THR A 69 15.52 -24.64 -2.04
CA THR A 69 14.14 -24.39 -1.61
C THR A 69 13.21 -24.17 -2.81
N ILE A 70 12.20 -25.05 -2.95
CA ILE A 70 11.23 -25.01 -4.06
C ILE A 70 9.93 -24.35 -3.60
N ASP A 71 9.46 -23.34 -4.33
CA ASP A 71 8.11 -22.80 -4.15
C ASP A 71 7.05 -23.84 -4.52
N SER A 72 6.25 -24.26 -3.55
CA SER A 72 5.25 -25.34 -3.72
C SER A 72 4.17 -25.03 -4.74
N ARG A 73 3.93 -23.74 -5.04
CA ARG A 73 2.87 -23.27 -5.95
C ARG A 73 3.31 -23.25 -7.41
N SER A 74 4.58 -23.01 -7.67
CA SER A 74 5.12 -22.90 -9.04
C SER A 74 6.17 -23.95 -9.39
N GLY A 75 6.72 -24.65 -8.41
CA GLY A 75 7.81 -25.60 -8.60
C GLY A 75 9.18 -24.97 -8.88
N MET A 76 9.29 -23.63 -8.82
CA MET A 76 10.53 -22.90 -9.12
C MET A 76 11.41 -22.75 -7.87
N ASN A 77 12.73 -22.86 -8.06
CA ASN A 77 13.73 -22.47 -7.07
C ASN A 77 13.94 -20.92 -7.07
N PRO A 78 14.66 -20.33 -6.10
CA PRO A 78 14.87 -18.89 -6.02
C PRO A 78 15.47 -18.26 -7.28
N LYS A 79 16.46 -18.91 -7.91
CA LYS A 79 17.09 -18.41 -9.14
C LYS A 79 16.13 -18.43 -10.32
N GLU A 80 15.38 -19.49 -10.51
CA GLU A 80 14.36 -19.60 -11.56
C GLU A 80 13.27 -18.55 -11.39
N GLN A 81 12.87 -18.25 -10.14
CA GLN A 81 11.93 -17.16 -9.83
C GLN A 81 12.51 -15.79 -10.21
N LEU A 82 13.80 -15.51 -9.90
CA LEU A 82 14.46 -14.27 -10.27
C LEU A 82 14.52 -14.10 -11.79
N ASP A 83 14.91 -15.13 -12.53
CA ASP A 83 14.99 -15.10 -13.99
C ASP A 83 13.61 -14.84 -14.61
N ALA A 84 12.57 -15.51 -14.11
CA ALA A 84 11.20 -15.29 -14.54
C ALA A 84 10.70 -13.86 -14.23
N ILE A 85 11.07 -13.30 -13.07
CA ILE A 85 10.76 -11.92 -12.67
C ILE A 85 11.42 -10.93 -13.65
N PHE A 86 12.72 -11.06 -13.89
CA PHE A 86 13.45 -10.12 -14.77
C PHE A 86 12.87 -10.15 -16.20
N ALA A 87 12.53 -11.33 -16.71
CA ALA A 87 11.89 -11.47 -18.00
C ALA A 87 10.48 -10.84 -18.04
N ALA A 88 9.70 -10.97 -16.95
CA ALA A 88 8.36 -10.39 -16.86
C ALA A 88 8.36 -8.86 -16.65
N VAL A 89 9.40 -8.30 -16.05
CA VAL A 89 9.52 -6.86 -15.76
C VAL A 89 9.90 -6.07 -17.02
N ALA A 90 10.76 -6.61 -17.90
CA ALA A 90 11.26 -5.91 -19.08
C ALA A 90 10.15 -5.33 -20.00
N PRO A 91 9.07 -6.08 -20.35
CA PRO A 91 7.96 -5.51 -21.12
C PRO A 91 7.17 -4.44 -20.36
N LEU A 92 7.07 -4.52 -19.02
CA LEU A 92 6.37 -3.53 -18.20
C LEU A 92 7.08 -2.17 -18.24
N TYR A 93 8.41 -2.13 -18.31
CA TYR A 93 9.16 -0.89 -18.51
C TYR A 93 8.79 -0.21 -19.83
N LYS A 94 8.72 -0.97 -20.92
CA LYS A 94 8.34 -0.43 -22.24
C LYS A 94 6.92 0.11 -22.24
N GLU A 95 6.00 -0.61 -21.60
CA GLU A 95 4.59 -0.21 -21.48
C GLU A 95 4.45 1.07 -20.64
N ARG A 96 5.14 1.13 -19.50
CA ARG A 96 5.20 2.30 -18.61
C ARG A 96 5.72 3.54 -19.31
N ASP A 97 6.87 3.42 -19.98
CA ASP A 97 7.53 4.54 -20.69
C ASP A 97 6.64 5.08 -21.83
N LYS A 98 5.97 4.18 -22.58
CA LYS A 98 5.00 4.55 -23.59
C LYS A 98 3.83 5.32 -22.99
N THR A 99 3.23 4.78 -21.92
CA THR A 99 2.08 5.40 -21.23
C THR A 99 2.44 6.79 -20.69
N TYR A 100 3.60 6.93 -20.04
CA TYR A 100 4.10 8.22 -19.58
C TYR A 100 4.24 9.23 -20.73
N SER A 101 4.86 8.82 -21.85
CA SER A 101 5.07 9.69 -23.01
C SER A 101 3.75 10.15 -23.63
N GLU A 102 2.75 9.29 -23.72
CA GLU A 102 1.41 9.61 -24.21
C GLU A 102 0.71 10.63 -23.30
N ILE A 103 0.71 10.41 -21.99
CA ILE A 103 0.09 11.33 -21.02
C ILE A 103 0.80 12.69 -21.05
N LYS A 104 2.14 12.70 -21.10
CA LYS A 104 2.94 13.94 -21.20
C LYS A 104 2.51 14.78 -22.41
N LYS A 105 2.32 14.15 -23.59
CA LYS A 105 1.86 14.84 -24.80
C LYS A 105 0.44 15.41 -24.63
N LEU A 106 -0.45 14.66 -23.98
CA LEU A 106 -1.83 15.08 -23.72
C LEU A 106 -1.93 16.22 -22.69
N LEU A 107 -0.93 16.42 -21.84
CA LEU A 107 -0.86 17.50 -20.86
C LEU A 107 -0.40 18.85 -21.47
N ASN A 108 0.35 18.82 -22.59
CA ASN A 108 0.89 20.03 -23.21
C ASN A 108 -0.19 21.08 -23.56
N PRO A 109 -1.35 20.74 -24.14
CA PRO A 109 -2.41 21.72 -24.44
C PRO A 109 -3.00 22.41 -23.21
N TYR A 110 -2.78 21.86 -22.02
CA TYR A 110 -3.21 22.42 -20.72
C TYR A 110 -2.14 23.28 -20.06
N GLY A 111 -1.03 23.57 -20.77
CA GLY A 111 0.09 24.35 -20.23
C GLY A 111 0.95 23.59 -19.20
N VAL A 112 0.83 22.25 -19.11
CA VAL A 112 1.66 21.41 -18.24
C VAL A 112 2.74 20.73 -19.09
N CYS A 113 3.92 21.33 -19.14
CA CYS A 113 4.97 20.98 -20.08
C CYS A 113 6.29 20.64 -19.38
N GLY A 114 6.64 19.37 -19.35
CA GLY A 114 7.99 18.93 -18.98
C GLY A 114 8.93 18.98 -20.17
N LEU A 115 9.92 19.85 -20.16
CA LEU A 115 10.77 20.18 -21.30
C LEU A 115 12.16 19.55 -21.19
N SER A 116 12.80 19.39 -22.35
CA SER A 116 14.23 19.14 -22.49
C SER A 116 14.94 20.48 -22.77
N ILE A 117 16.26 20.53 -22.59
CA ILE A 117 17.05 21.74 -22.90
C ILE A 117 16.83 22.23 -24.34
N LYS A 118 16.65 21.33 -25.31
CA LYS A 118 16.44 21.65 -26.70
C LYS A 118 15.11 22.37 -26.96
N GLU A 119 14.10 22.07 -26.15
CA GLU A 119 12.75 22.64 -26.25
C GLU A 119 12.58 23.97 -25.51
N LEU A 120 13.62 24.43 -24.79
CA LEU A 120 13.61 25.69 -24.07
C LEU A 120 13.76 26.88 -25.02
N GLU A 121 13.01 27.96 -24.72
CA GLU A 121 13.17 29.24 -25.34
C GLU A 121 14.48 29.94 -24.92
N GLN A 122 14.89 30.96 -25.67
CA GLN A 122 16.18 31.63 -25.42
C GLN A 122 16.27 32.26 -24.03
N GLN A 123 15.17 32.82 -23.52
CA GLN A 123 15.12 33.37 -22.15
C GLN A 123 15.15 32.30 -21.08
N GLU A 124 14.44 31.19 -21.30
CA GLU A 124 14.46 30.03 -20.42
C GLU A 124 15.85 29.40 -20.36
N LYS A 125 16.54 29.26 -21.49
CA LYS A 125 17.95 28.78 -21.51
C LYS A 125 18.88 29.66 -20.68
N LYS A 126 18.72 30.98 -20.76
CA LYS A 126 19.50 31.93 -19.96
C LYS A 126 19.17 31.76 -18.46
N TYR A 127 17.89 31.62 -18.13
CA TYR A 127 17.44 31.37 -16.75
C TYR A 127 18.01 30.07 -16.18
N VAL A 128 17.88 28.95 -16.90
CA VAL A 128 18.42 27.64 -16.49
C VAL A 128 19.93 27.67 -16.32
N LYS A 129 20.65 28.32 -17.25
CA LYS A 129 22.12 28.49 -17.18
C LYS A 129 22.53 29.30 -15.95
N LYS A 130 21.83 30.39 -15.67
CA LYS A 130 22.09 31.22 -14.48
C LYS A 130 21.79 30.44 -13.22
N TYR A 131 20.63 29.78 -13.14
CA TYR A 131 20.25 28.96 -11.99
C TYR A 131 21.27 27.85 -11.72
N PHE A 132 21.72 27.14 -12.78
CA PHE A 132 22.76 26.12 -12.65
C PHE A 132 24.05 26.72 -12.06
N LYS A 133 24.55 27.82 -12.61
CA LYS A 133 25.80 28.42 -12.14
C LYS A 133 25.72 28.95 -10.72
N ASP A 134 24.61 29.59 -10.35
CA ASP A 134 24.48 30.33 -9.11
C ASP A 134 24.01 29.42 -7.94
N GLN A 135 23.19 28.40 -8.25
CA GLN A 135 22.51 27.61 -7.21
C GLN A 135 22.93 26.12 -7.20
N ILE A 136 23.28 25.55 -8.35
CA ILE A 136 23.55 24.13 -8.44
C ILE A 136 25.05 23.84 -8.46
N LEU A 137 25.81 24.44 -9.34
CA LEU A 137 27.24 24.17 -9.47
C LEU A 137 28.03 24.27 -8.14
N PRO A 138 27.79 25.28 -7.28
CA PRO A 138 28.54 25.42 -6.02
C PRO A 138 28.28 24.29 -4.99
N ILE A 139 27.20 23.56 -5.14
CA ILE A 139 26.78 22.49 -4.18
C ILE A 139 26.99 21.08 -4.73
N LEU A 140 27.43 20.95 -5.99
CA LEU A 140 27.75 19.64 -6.57
C LEU A 140 29.03 19.06 -5.96
N SER A 141 29.03 17.74 -5.80
CA SER A 141 30.17 16.96 -5.32
C SER A 141 30.59 15.95 -6.41
N PRO A 142 31.22 16.41 -7.50
CA PRO A 142 31.66 15.54 -8.58
C PRO A 142 32.80 14.63 -8.10
N GLN A 143 32.80 13.40 -8.58
CA GLN A 143 33.83 12.41 -8.31
C GLN A 143 34.32 11.80 -9.61
N ILE A 144 35.61 11.48 -9.67
CA ILE A 144 36.22 10.76 -10.79
C ILE A 144 36.58 9.38 -10.28
N VAL A 145 36.33 8.37 -11.06
CA VAL A 145 36.69 6.97 -10.77
C VAL A 145 37.88 6.61 -11.66
N ASP A 146 39.00 6.39 -11.03
CA ASP A 146 40.26 5.96 -11.64
C ASP A 146 41.03 5.02 -10.68
N ALA A 147 42.30 4.77 -10.98
CA ALA A 147 43.17 3.91 -10.15
C ALA A 147 43.39 4.44 -8.72
N ASN A 148 43.33 5.76 -8.52
CA ASN A 148 43.56 6.43 -7.22
C ASN A 148 42.25 6.78 -6.51
N HIS A 149 41.17 6.86 -7.23
CA HIS A 149 39.84 7.26 -6.71
C HIS A 149 38.84 6.10 -6.88
N PRO A 150 38.55 5.35 -5.79
CA PRO A 150 37.70 4.19 -5.85
C PRO A 150 36.27 4.59 -6.18
N PHE A 151 35.53 3.67 -6.78
CA PHE A 151 34.11 3.86 -7.10
C PHE A 151 33.29 4.16 -5.83
N PRO A 152 32.50 5.26 -5.79
CA PRO A 152 31.73 5.65 -4.61
C PRO A 152 30.59 4.67 -4.31
N HIS A 153 30.16 4.66 -3.04
CA HIS A 153 28.96 3.94 -2.66
C HIS A 153 27.72 4.69 -3.14
N LEU A 154 27.04 4.13 -4.14
CA LEU A 154 25.77 4.70 -4.61
C LEU A 154 24.64 4.38 -3.63
N LEU A 155 23.94 5.40 -3.16
CA LEU A 155 22.80 5.28 -2.26
C LEU A 155 21.59 4.67 -2.96
N ASN A 156 20.75 3.98 -2.19
CA ASN A 156 19.54 3.37 -2.69
C ASN A 156 18.56 4.43 -3.21
N LYS A 157 18.06 4.24 -4.45
CA LYS A 157 17.06 5.11 -5.07
C LYS A 157 17.50 6.55 -5.32
N GLU A 158 18.80 6.83 -5.27
CA GLU A 158 19.33 8.15 -5.61
C GLU A 158 19.78 8.23 -7.07
N LEU A 159 19.62 9.43 -7.64
CA LEU A 159 20.04 9.71 -9.02
C LEU A 159 21.50 10.16 -9.06
N TYR A 160 22.22 9.60 -9.99
CA TYR A 160 23.62 9.96 -10.28
C TYR A 160 23.76 10.27 -11.76
N VAL A 161 24.24 11.47 -12.08
CA VAL A 161 24.64 11.79 -13.45
C VAL A 161 26.04 11.25 -13.65
N ILE A 162 26.25 10.49 -14.72
CA ILE A 162 27.54 9.87 -15.06
C ILE A 162 28.04 10.36 -16.40
N ALA A 163 29.36 10.43 -16.53
CA ALA A 163 30.05 10.78 -17.77
C ALA A 163 31.22 9.85 -18.04
N SER A 164 31.44 9.51 -19.32
CA SER A 164 32.73 8.97 -19.75
C SER A 164 33.66 10.14 -20.00
N LEU A 165 34.75 10.17 -19.25
CA LEU A 165 35.77 11.24 -19.29
C LEU A 165 37.04 10.73 -19.95
N LYS A 166 37.75 11.61 -20.68
CA LYS A 166 39.06 11.34 -21.24
C LYS A 166 40.03 12.44 -20.87
N GLN A 167 41.26 12.07 -20.50
CA GLN A 167 42.37 12.97 -20.27
C GLN A 167 43.66 12.24 -20.62
N ASN A 168 44.50 12.83 -21.47
CA ASN A 168 45.79 12.28 -21.91
C ASN A 168 45.70 10.80 -22.39
N GLY A 169 44.61 10.45 -23.10
CA GLY A 169 44.41 9.10 -23.62
C GLY A 169 43.84 8.08 -22.59
N THR A 170 43.70 8.47 -21.33
CA THR A 170 43.11 7.63 -20.28
C THR A 170 41.63 7.86 -20.15
N SER A 171 40.86 6.76 -20.13
CA SER A 171 39.40 6.81 -19.91
C SER A 171 39.05 6.66 -18.43
N MET A 172 38.12 7.47 -17.93
CA MET A 172 37.69 7.51 -16.53
C MET A 172 36.16 7.67 -16.49
N ILE A 173 35.56 7.43 -15.34
CA ILE A 173 34.13 7.67 -15.12
C ILE A 173 33.96 8.87 -14.19
N GLY A 174 33.27 9.90 -14.66
CA GLY A 174 32.79 11.01 -13.84
C GLY A 174 31.42 10.66 -13.23
N ILE A 175 31.24 10.92 -11.93
CA ILE A 175 29.99 10.67 -11.21
C ILE A 175 29.60 11.94 -10.46
N VAL A 176 28.36 12.39 -10.64
CA VAL A 176 27.80 13.57 -9.95
C VAL A 176 26.49 13.15 -9.28
N PRO A 177 26.44 13.08 -7.93
CA PRO A 177 25.19 12.88 -7.23
C PRO A 177 24.21 14.04 -7.50
N VAL A 178 22.95 13.75 -7.78
CA VAL A 178 21.91 14.78 -7.79
C VAL A 178 21.55 15.10 -6.33
N PRO A 179 21.72 16.37 -5.88
CA PRO A 179 21.53 16.71 -4.47
C PRO A 179 20.10 16.49 -4.00
N GLN A 180 19.89 15.76 -2.90
CA GLN A 180 18.56 15.41 -2.35
C GLN A 180 17.76 16.61 -1.82
N PHE A 181 18.43 17.66 -1.39
CA PHE A 181 17.81 18.88 -0.86
C PHE A 181 17.40 19.90 -1.95
N VAL A 182 17.69 19.58 -3.23
CA VAL A 182 17.22 20.35 -4.38
C VAL A 182 15.97 19.71 -4.95
N SER A 183 15.04 20.53 -5.43
CA SER A 183 13.82 20.02 -6.10
C SER A 183 14.17 19.18 -7.34
N ASP A 184 13.47 18.07 -7.53
CA ASP A 184 13.63 17.19 -8.70
C ASP A 184 13.34 17.91 -10.03
N ILE A 185 12.60 19.03 -9.99
CA ILE A 185 12.27 19.86 -11.15
C ILE A 185 12.54 21.33 -10.88
N LEU A 186 12.99 22.03 -11.92
CA LEU A 186 13.08 23.48 -11.96
C LEU A 186 11.90 24.04 -12.77
N TYR A 187 11.03 24.81 -12.13
CA TYR A 187 9.99 25.55 -12.82
C TYR A 187 10.58 26.71 -13.61
N LEU A 188 10.08 26.90 -14.82
CA LEU A 188 10.50 27.96 -15.70
C LEU A 188 9.64 29.22 -15.50
N PRO A 189 10.15 30.43 -15.75
CA PRO A 189 9.37 31.66 -15.68
C PRO A 189 8.20 31.66 -16.66
N GLY A 190 7.05 32.19 -16.24
CA GLY A 190 5.84 32.29 -17.09
C GLY A 190 4.57 31.94 -16.32
N HIS A 191 3.45 31.90 -17.07
CA HIS A 191 2.13 31.59 -16.49
C HIS A 191 1.77 30.09 -16.53
N ASP A 192 2.36 29.37 -17.47
CA ASP A 192 2.18 27.92 -17.61
C ASP A 192 3.05 27.12 -16.63
N ILE A 193 2.67 25.87 -16.38
CA ILE A 193 3.47 24.93 -15.58
C ILE A 193 4.53 24.29 -16.48
N ARG A 194 5.52 25.10 -16.86
CA ARG A 194 6.68 24.67 -17.64
C ARG A 194 7.82 24.31 -16.70
N TYR A 195 8.43 23.18 -16.91
CA TYR A 195 9.50 22.71 -16.02
C TYR A 195 10.54 21.85 -16.74
N ILE A 196 11.75 21.82 -16.17
CA ILE A 196 12.82 20.92 -16.58
C ILE A 196 13.31 20.12 -15.36
N ARG A 197 13.68 18.86 -15.57
CA ARG A 197 14.18 17.99 -14.52
C ARG A 197 15.62 18.31 -14.16
N MET A 198 15.95 18.20 -12.85
CA MET A 198 17.23 18.63 -12.32
C MET A 198 18.40 17.78 -12.87
N GLU A 199 18.23 16.46 -13.00
CA GLU A 199 19.25 15.59 -13.58
C GLU A 199 19.54 15.95 -15.06
N LYS A 200 18.55 16.48 -15.79
CA LYS A 200 18.76 16.95 -17.16
C LYS A 200 19.52 18.28 -17.19
N VAL A 201 19.29 19.15 -16.21
CA VAL A 201 20.06 20.40 -16.06
C VAL A 201 21.51 20.08 -15.75
N ILE A 202 21.78 19.20 -14.77
CA ILE A 202 23.15 18.82 -14.41
C ILE A 202 23.83 18.13 -15.60
N MET A 203 23.15 17.22 -16.30
CA MET A 203 23.70 16.50 -17.45
C MET A 203 24.07 17.44 -18.60
N GLU A 204 23.32 18.51 -18.83
CA GLU A 204 23.62 19.48 -19.87
C GLU A 204 24.97 20.19 -19.62
N TYR A 205 25.24 20.57 -18.37
CA TYR A 205 26.41 21.36 -18.01
C TYR A 205 27.57 20.50 -17.43
N LEU A 206 27.65 19.22 -17.74
CA LEU A 206 28.74 18.34 -17.28
C LEU A 206 30.13 18.82 -17.78
N ASP A 207 30.18 19.43 -18.97
CA ASP A 207 31.43 20.00 -19.48
C ASP A 207 31.94 21.18 -18.62
N VAL A 208 31.05 21.85 -17.88
CA VAL A 208 31.43 22.88 -16.90
C VAL A 208 31.86 22.27 -15.55
N VAL A 209 31.24 21.13 -15.17
CA VAL A 209 31.56 20.40 -13.94
C VAL A 209 32.94 19.72 -14.06
N PHE A 210 33.25 19.17 -15.25
CA PHE A 210 34.50 18.47 -15.54
C PHE A 210 35.34 19.25 -16.56
N ASP A 211 35.57 20.55 -16.32
CA ASP A 211 36.20 21.50 -17.24
C ASP A 211 37.62 21.12 -17.70
N LYS A 212 38.32 20.23 -16.99
CA LYS A 212 39.68 19.73 -17.32
C LYS A 212 39.67 18.42 -18.09
N TYR A 213 38.47 17.86 -18.41
CA TYR A 213 38.32 16.56 -19.04
C TYR A 213 37.48 16.70 -20.33
N GLU A 214 37.76 15.87 -21.30
CA GLU A 214 36.88 15.69 -22.46
C GLU A 214 35.70 14.77 -22.04
N VAL A 215 34.47 15.28 -22.13
CA VAL A 215 33.24 14.53 -21.84
C VAL A 215 32.77 13.85 -23.13
N SER A 216 32.95 12.52 -23.23
CA SER A 216 32.64 11.74 -24.44
C SER A 216 31.23 11.16 -24.45
N SER A 217 30.67 10.86 -23.29
CA SER A 217 29.27 10.42 -23.15
C SER A 217 28.64 10.94 -21.86
N LYS A 218 27.32 11.09 -21.86
CA LYS A 218 26.55 11.57 -20.71
C LYS A 218 25.35 10.66 -20.47
N ASN A 219 25.12 10.27 -19.23
CA ASN A 219 23.99 9.45 -18.84
C ASN A 219 23.56 9.79 -17.41
N TYR A 220 22.47 9.25 -16.90
CA TYR A 220 22.15 9.21 -15.47
C TYR A 220 21.61 7.85 -15.11
N ILE A 221 21.89 7.44 -13.89
CA ILE A 221 21.59 6.11 -13.36
C ILE A 221 20.93 6.19 -11.99
N CYS A 222 20.22 5.14 -11.66
CA CYS A 222 19.68 4.90 -10.33
C CYS A 222 19.88 3.43 -9.95
N VAL A 223 20.32 3.16 -8.73
CA VAL A 223 20.41 1.78 -8.24
C VAL A 223 19.34 1.51 -7.21
N THR A 224 18.77 0.31 -7.24
CA THR A 224 17.88 -0.20 -6.20
C THR A 224 18.61 -1.27 -5.41
N ARG A 225 18.65 -1.10 -4.08
CA ARG A 225 19.32 -2.03 -3.17
C ARG A 225 18.31 -2.91 -2.45
N ASN A 226 18.73 -4.10 -2.09
CA ASN A 226 18.00 -4.93 -1.14
C ASN A 226 17.77 -4.15 0.17
N ALA A 227 16.58 -4.21 0.72
CA ALA A 227 16.21 -3.58 1.99
C ALA A 227 15.45 -4.57 2.91
N ASP A 228 15.48 -5.86 2.60
CA ASP A 228 14.81 -6.91 3.39
C ASP A 228 15.71 -7.41 4.52
N VAL A 229 16.08 -6.51 5.42
CA VAL A 229 16.76 -6.82 6.69
C VAL A 229 15.79 -6.61 7.81
N SER A 230 15.73 -7.57 8.74
CA SER A 230 14.91 -7.51 9.95
C SER A 230 15.79 -7.47 11.20
N PRO A 231 15.38 -6.78 12.28
CA PRO A 231 16.01 -6.89 13.57
C PRO A 231 15.97 -8.31 14.15
N ASP A 232 15.02 -9.12 13.70
CA ASP A 232 14.87 -10.52 14.16
C ASP A 232 16.04 -11.44 13.72
N ASP A 233 16.93 -10.93 12.84
CA ASP A 233 18.15 -11.64 12.41
C ASP A 233 19.29 -11.53 13.45
N GLU A 234 19.12 -10.73 14.52
CA GLU A 234 20.09 -10.55 15.61
C GLU A 234 19.44 -10.98 16.95
N ALA A 235 20.21 -11.71 17.77
CA ALA A 235 19.78 -12.08 19.11
C ALA A 235 19.68 -10.83 20.00
N LEU A 236 18.50 -10.62 20.62
CA LEU A 236 18.27 -9.54 21.56
C LEU A 236 18.77 -9.93 22.95
N GLU A 237 19.56 -9.08 23.57
CA GLU A 237 19.89 -9.20 25.00
C GLU A 237 18.79 -8.53 25.85
N ILE A 238 18.67 -8.93 27.12
CA ILE A 238 17.60 -8.47 28.03
C ILE A 238 17.58 -6.94 28.22
N ASN A 239 18.68 -6.28 27.96
CA ASN A 239 18.85 -4.83 28.14
C ASN A 239 18.77 -4.02 26.84
N ASP A 240 18.50 -4.65 25.68
CA ASP A 240 18.49 -3.95 24.40
C ASP A 240 17.20 -3.14 24.23
N ASP A 241 17.34 -1.84 23.97
CA ASP A 241 16.22 -1.00 23.53
C ASP A 241 15.90 -1.32 22.06
N PHE A 242 14.75 -1.91 21.81
CA PHE A 242 14.30 -2.30 20.48
C PHE A 242 14.28 -1.13 19.48
N ARG A 243 14.15 0.11 19.95
CA ARG A 243 14.22 1.32 19.11
C ARG A 243 15.65 1.55 18.57
N LEU A 244 16.68 1.36 19.40
CA LEU A 244 18.07 1.48 18.98
C LEU A 244 18.42 0.41 17.93
N LEU A 245 18.01 -0.83 18.16
CA LEU A 245 18.19 -1.91 17.19
C LEU A 245 17.50 -1.61 15.84
N MET A 246 16.32 -1.02 15.87
CA MET A 246 15.65 -0.57 14.64
C MET A 246 16.44 0.51 13.91
N GLN A 247 17.01 1.48 14.61
CA GLN A 247 17.84 2.53 14.00
C GLN A 247 19.10 1.92 13.35
N GLU A 248 19.79 1.00 14.01
CA GLU A 248 20.93 0.27 13.44
C GLU A 248 20.54 -0.53 12.19
N THR A 249 19.41 -1.23 12.22
CA THR A 249 18.88 -1.96 11.05
C THR A 249 18.66 -1.02 9.87
N LEU A 250 18.15 0.18 10.09
CA LEU A 250 17.97 1.20 9.05
C LEU A 250 19.33 1.64 8.46
N HIS A 251 20.38 1.73 9.26
CA HIS A 251 21.73 2.01 8.77
C HIS A 251 22.31 0.86 7.93
N LYS A 252 22.11 -0.40 8.35
CA LYS A 252 22.56 -1.59 7.61
C LYS A 252 21.93 -1.68 6.22
N ARG A 253 20.63 -1.37 6.08
CA ARG A 253 19.92 -1.37 4.79
C ARG A 253 20.59 -0.51 3.72
N ARG A 254 21.31 0.54 4.10
CA ARG A 254 21.99 1.43 3.15
C ARG A 254 23.15 0.76 2.41
N ARG A 255 23.70 -0.33 2.94
CA ARG A 255 24.90 -1.03 2.41
C ARG A 255 24.59 -2.35 1.72
N MET A 256 23.33 -2.75 1.65
CA MET A 256 22.92 -4.03 1.07
C MET A 256 23.17 -4.11 -0.45
N ALA A 257 23.13 -5.34 -0.99
CA ALA A 257 23.41 -5.64 -2.39
C ALA A 257 22.52 -4.84 -3.36
N VAL A 258 23.07 -4.47 -4.52
CA VAL A 258 22.27 -3.91 -5.63
C VAL A 258 21.49 -5.05 -6.27
N VAL A 259 20.19 -4.86 -6.49
CA VAL A 259 19.29 -5.85 -7.12
C VAL A 259 18.74 -5.38 -8.46
N ARG A 260 18.85 -4.07 -8.75
CA ARG A 260 18.46 -3.47 -10.03
C ARG A 260 19.26 -2.19 -10.28
N MET A 261 19.57 -1.93 -11.55
CA MET A 261 20.08 -0.67 -12.03
C MET A 261 19.17 -0.12 -13.13
N GLU A 262 18.86 1.17 -13.10
CA GLU A 262 18.15 1.87 -14.16
C GLU A 262 19.08 2.86 -14.86
N THR A 263 18.98 2.97 -16.18
CA THR A 263 19.78 3.90 -17.01
C THR A 263 18.88 4.68 -17.96
N ALA A 264 19.21 5.94 -18.22
CA ALA A 264 18.46 6.75 -19.19
C ALA A 264 18.83 6.43 -20.64
N GLU A 265 20.12 6.25 -20.91
CA GLU A 265 20.64 5.92 -22.22
C GLU A 265 21.31 4.52 -22.19
N PRO A 266 21.48 3.87 -23.34
CA PRO A 266 22.22 2.63 -23.39
C PRO A 266 23.64 2.83 -22.86
N LEU A 267 24.13 1.86 -22.11
CA LEU A 267 25.55 1.79 -21.73
C LEU A 267 26.35 1.19 -22.88
N ASP A 268 27.57 1.65 -23.08
CA ASP A 268 28.53 0.91 -23.90
C ASP A 268 28.91 -0.40 -23.20
N LYS A 269 29.47 -1.35 -23.96
CA LYS A 269 29.76 -2.69 -23.47
C LYS A 269 30.75 -2.73 -22.31
N ASP A 270 31.74 -1.84 -22.31
CA ASP A 270 32.77 -1.79 -21.28
C ASP A 270 32.18 -1.23 -19.98
N LEU A 271 31.38 -0.17 -20.07
CA LEU A 271 30.69 0.42 -18.93
C LEU A 271 29.62 -0.50 -18.35
N GLU A 272 28.87 -1.22 -19.20
CA GLU A 272 27.90 -2.24 -18.78
C GLU A 272 28.61 -3.36 -18.01
N LYS A 273 29.69 -3.91 -18.57
CA LYS A 273 30.50 -4.93 -17.90
C LYS A 273 31.07 -4.42 -16.58
N TYR A 274 31.61 -3.20 -16.57
CA TYR A 274 32.13 -2.59 -15.35
C TYR A 274 31.07 -2.52 -14.23
N PHE A 275 29.85 -2.06 -14.53
CA PHE A 275 28.78 -2.00 -13.55
C PHE A 275 28.30 -3.40 -13.12
N CYS A 276 28.20 -4.36 -14.04
CA CYS A 276 27.86 -5.75 -13.71
C CYS A 276 28.86 -6.33 -12.70
N ASP A 277 30.17 -6.16 -12.96
CA ASP A 277 31.23 -6.66 -12.08
C ASP A 277 31.22 -5.92 -10.74
N LYS A 278 31.05 -4.59 -10.75
CA LYS A 278 31.06 -3.75 -9.55
C LYS A 278 29.89 -4.00 -8.61
N PHE A 279 28.70 -4.18 -9.16
CA PHE A 279 27.48 -4.39 -8.38
C PHE A 279 27.10 -5.86 -8.21
N LYS A 280 27.83 -6.77 -8.85
CA LYS A 280 27.54 -8.21 -8.89
C LYS A 280 26.11 -8.49 -9.39
N ILE A 281 25.74 -7.81 -10.47
CA ILE A 281 24.46 -7.99 -11.16
C ILE A 281 24.68 -8.51 -12.57
N THR A 282 23.60 -8.97 -13.21
CA THR A 282 23.61 -9.41 -14.60
C THR A 282 23.00 -8.35 -15.52
N PRO A 283 23.23 -8.36 -16.84
CA PRO A 283 22.58 -7.46 -17.79
C PRO A 283 21.04 -7.48 -17.71
N ALA A 284 20.43 -8.62 -17.30
CA ALA A 284 18.99 -8.75 -17.11
C ALA A 284 18.42 -7.87 -15.96
N GLN A 285 19.29 -7.36 -15.08
CA GLN A 285 18.96 -6.47 -13.98
C GLN A 285 19.18 -4.97 -14.31
N ILE A 286 19.66 -4.67 -15.53
CA ILE A 286 19.86 -3.31 -16.03
C ILE A 286 18.69 -2.93 -16.93
N TYR A 287 17.90 -1.94 -16.51
CA TYR A 287 16.71 -1.50 -17.23
C TYR A 287 16.92 -0.09 -17.80
N ARG A 288 16.81 0.01 -19.12
CA ARG A 288 16.77 1.33 -19.77
C ARG A 288 15.37 1.91 -19.65
N THR A 289 15.27 3.18 -19.24
CA THR A 289 14.00 3.92 -19.18
C THR A 289 14.10 5.29 -19.83
N LYS A 290 13.10 5.65 -20.66
CA LYS A 290 12.99 6.95 -21.31
C LYS A 290 12.22 7.97 -20.49
N MET A 291 11.54 7.53 -19.45
CA MET A 291 10.83 8.40 -18.52
C MET A 291 11.70 8.77 -17.31
N PRO A 292 11.30 9.73 -16.46
CA PRO A 292 11.97 10.01 -15.19
C PRO A 292 12.03 8.79 -14.28
N MET A 293 13.16 8.57 -13.61
CA MET A 293 13.32 7.48 -12.62
C MET A 293 12.68 7.83 -11.28
N LYS A 294 12.58 9.14 -10.95
CA LYS A 294 11.82 9.67 -9.80
C LYS A 294 10.60 10.43 -10.31
N LEU A 295 9.44 10.21 -9.71
CA LEU A 295 8.16 10.76 -10.15
C LEU A 295 7.41 11.55 -9.05
N ASP A 296 8.01 11.74 -7.89
CA ASP A 296 7.35 12.41 -6.75
C ASP A 296 7.02 13.88 -7.06
N TYR A 297 7.73 14.50 -7.99
CA TYR A 297 7.45 15.86 -8.46
C TYR A 297 6.04 16.03 -9.08
N ILE A 298 5.39 14.93 -9.51
CA ILE A 298 4.03 14.98 -10.07
C ILE A 298 3.04 15.54 -9.04
N PHE A 299 3.21 15.21 -7.77
CA PHE A 299 2.34 15.75 -6.70
C PHE A 299 2.50 17.28 -6.59
N SER A 300 3.71 17.81 -6.71
CA SER A 300 3.94 19.26 -6.71
C SER A 300 3.32 19.97 -7.93
N ILE A 301 3.27 19.28 -9.07
CA ILE A 301 2.56 19.78 -10.27
C ILE A 301 1.07 19.84 -10.01
N MET A 302 0.47 18.77 -9.43
CA MET A 302 -0.97 18.70 -9.11
C MET A 302 -1.39 19.84 -8.17
N ASP A 303 -0.54 20.18 -7.20
CA ASP A 303 -0.79 21.29 -6.26
C ASP A 303 -0.80 22.65 -6.95
N LYS A 304 0.04 22.83 -7.98
CA LYS A 304 0.18 24.09 -8.74
C LYS A 304 -0.86 24.29 -9.85
N VAL A 305 -1.62 23.25 -10.21
CA VAL A 305 -2.65 23.37 -11.26
C VAL A 305 -3.67 24.43 -10.86
N PRO A 306 -3.95 25.42 -11.74
CA PRO A 306 -4.97 26.44 -11.52
C PRO A 306 -6.35 25.81 -11.29
N ALA A 307 -7.15 26.43 -10.42
CA ALA A 307 -8.50 25.93 -10.08
C ALA A 307 -9.40 25.73 -11.31
N SER A 308 -9.22 26.54 -12.35
CA SER A 308 -9.94 26.44 -13.63
C SER A 308 -9.66 25.14 -14.40
N LEU A 309 -8.44 24.60 -14.28
CA LEU A 309 -8.01 23.37 -14.96
C LEU A 309 -8.13 22.13 -14.06
N LYS A 310 -8.26 22.28 -12.73
CA LYS A 310 -8.33 21.13 -11.82
C LYS A 310 -9.43 20.14 -12.20
N ARG A 311 -10.62 20.61 -12.57
CA ARG A 311 -11.75 19.74 -12.92
C ARG A 311 -11.52 18.84 -14.14
N SER A 312 -10.64 19.24 -15.06
CA SER A 312 -10.34 18.46 -16.27
C SER A 312 -9.13 17.56 -16.11
N LEU A 313 -8.24 17.85 -15.13
CA LEU A 313 -6.96 17.17 -14.98
C LEU A 313 -6.86 16.28 -13.74
N ILE A 314 -7.69 16.50 -12.73
CA ILE A 314 -7.65 15.84 -11.43
C ILE A 314 -9.08 15.44 -11.06
N ASP A 315 -9.23 14.30 -10.38
CA ASP A 315 -10.53 13.89 -9.81
C ASP A 315 -11.07 14.95 -8.85
N GLU A 316 -12.38 15.23 -8.94
CA GLU A 316 -13.03 16.10 -7.96
C GLU A 316 -12.89 15.48 -6.56
N PRO A 317 -12.34 16.21 -5.57
CA PRO A 317 -12.16 15.67 -4.23
C PRO A 317 -13.49 15.21 -3.63
N PHE A 318 -13.53 13.96 -3.17
CA PHE A 318 -14.69 13.45 -2.44
C PHE A 318 -14.55 13.80 -0.97
N THR A 319 -15.58 14.47 -0.43
CA THR A 319 -15.67 14.74 1.01
C THR A 319 -16.35 13.56 1.69
N PRO A 320 -15.67 12.85 2.61
CA PRO A 320 -16.28 11.78 3.39
C PRO A 320 -17.56 12.26 4.09
N GLN A 321 -18.63 11.49 3.97
CA GLN A 321 -19.93 11.85 4.51
C GLN A 321 -20.04 11.47 6.00
N PRO A 322 -20.93 12.08 6.77
CA PRO A 322 -21.27 11.61 8.11
C PRO A 322 -21.79 10.17 8.09
N SER A 323 -21.61 9.43 9.19
CA SER A 323 -22.08 8.04 9.30
C SER A 323 -23.61 7.97 9.24
N ARG A 324 -24.12 6.97 8.51
CA ARG A 324 -25.54 6.64 8.46
C ARG A 324 -26.11 6.08 9.77
N TYR A 325 -25.24 5.67 10.67
CA TYR A 325 -25.62 5.06 11.96
C TYR A 325 -25.66 6.04 13.11
N LEU A 326 -25.07 7.22 12.94
CA LEU A 326 -24.91 8.22 13.98
C LEU A 326 -25.74 9.47 13.74
N THR A 327 -26.32 9.96 14.82
CA THR A 327 -26.92 11.28 14.90
C THR A 327 -25.92 12.31 15.47
N ASP A 328 -26.29 13.57 15.51
CA ASP A 328 -25.52 14.60 16.24
C ASP A 328 -25.43 14.25 17.73
N GLY A 329 -24.31 14.62 18.37
CA GLY A 329 -24.08 14.36 19.78
C GLY A 329 -22.93 13.39 20.06
N LYS A 330 -22.86 12.90 21.30
CA LYS A 330 -21.81 11.99 21.75
C LYS A 330 -21.94 10.60 21.08
N VAL A 331 -20.79 10.01 20.71
CA VAL A 331 -20.72 8.72 20.03
C VAL A 331 -20.94 7.57 21.01
N ILE A 332 -20.28 7.62 22.18
CA ILE A 332 -20.32 6.55 23.20
C ILE A 332 -21.76 6.14 23.57
N PRO A 333 -22.68 7.07 23.91
CA PRO A 333 -24.07 6.69 24.22
C PRO A 333 -24.83 6.04 23.06
N GLN A 334 -24.45 6.32 21.81
CA GLN A 334 -25.09 5.75 20.62
C GLN A 334 -24.59 4.31 20.38
N VAL A 335 -23.28 4.07 20.53
CA VAL A 335 -22.70 2.73 20.45
C VAL A 335 -23.29 1.79 21.49
N LYS A 336 -23.54 2.25 22.70
CA LYS A 336 -24.21 1.46 23.77
C LYS A 336 -25.61 0.97 23.39
N LYS A 337 -26.26 1.61 22.42
CA LYS A 337 -27.61 1.24 21.96
C LYS A 337 -27.63 0.40 20.70
N LYS A 338 -26.62 0.55 19.84
CA LYS A 338 -26.58 -0.07 18.52
C LYS A 338 -25.16 -0.10 17.99
N ASP A 339 -24.79 -1.18 17.34
CA ASP A 339 -23.53 -1.30 16.62
C ASP A 339 -23.44 -0.27 15.48
N ILE A 340 -22.24 0.18 15.20
CA ILE A 340 -21.93 1.16 14.18
C ILE A 340 -20.90 0.59 13.21
N LEU A 341 -21.20 0.64 11.91
CA LEU A 341 -20.24 0.40 10.85
C LEU A 341 -19.85 1.72 10.20
N LEU A 342 -18.56 1.99 10.10
CA LEU A 342 -18.00 3.08 9.31
C LEU A 342 -17.36 2.49 8.04
N SER A 343 -17.61 3.11 6.90
CA SER A 343 -17.10 2.66 5.59
C SER A 343 -16.26 3.76 4.93
N TYR A 344 -14.95 3.63 5.05
CA TYR A 344 -13.99 4.58 4.46
C TYR A 344 -13.78 4.31 2.96
N PRO A 345 -13.47 5.34 2.15
CA PRO A 345 -13.44 6.78 2.42
C PRO A 345 -14.83 7.43 2.28
N TYR A 346 -15.87 6.64 2.08
CA TYR A 346 -17.23 7.13 1.82
C TYR A 346 -17.83 7.84 3.03
N GLU A 347 -17.58 7.30 4.22
CA GLU A 347 -17.89 7.90 5.51
C GLU A 347 -16.62 8.37 6.22
N SER A 348 -16.77 9.38 7.09
CA SER A 348 -15.65 9.98 7.83
C SER A 348 -15.13 9.05 8.94
N MET A 349 -13.82 9.07 9.19
CA MET A 349 -13.19 8.46 10.37
C MET A 349 -13.42 9.28 11.65
N ASP A 350 -13.93 10.50 11.55
CA ASP A 350 -14.14 11.41 12.69
C ASP A 350 -14.97 10.80 13.84
N PRO A 351 -16.02 10.00 13.62
CA PRO A 351 -16.75 9.36 14.72
C PRO A 351 -15.85 8.48 15.61
N PHE A 352 -14.90 7.73 15.05
CA PHE A 352 -13.95 6.97 15.84
C PHE A 352 -13.04 7.89 16.68
N LEU A 353 -12.50 8.94 16.08
CA LEU A 353 -11.65 9.89 16.79
C LEU A 353 -12.40 10.63 17.90
N ARG A 354 -13.66 11.03 17.65
CA ARG A 354 -14.55 11.62 18.64
C ARG A 354 -14.82 10.67 19.79
N MET A 355 -15.03 9.39 19.51
CA MET A 355 -15.22 8.36 20.55
C MET A 355 -14.01 8.28 21.49
N ILE A 356 -12.78 8.29 20.95
CA ILE A 356 -11.57 8.30 21.77
C ILE A 356 -11.45 9.61 22.57
N LYS A 357 -11.74 10.75 21.95
CA LYS A 357 -11.79 12.03 22.65
C LYS A 357 -12.83 12.02 23.78
N GLU A 358 -14.03 11.53 23.54
CA GLU A 358 -15.06 11.40 24.57
C GLU A 358 -14.58 10.51 25.73
N ALA A 359 -13.96 9.37 25.41
CA ALA A 359 -13.41 8.45 26.41
C ALA A 359 -12.29 9.09 27.24
N ALA A 360 -11.46 9.96 26.66
CA ALA A 360 -10.40 10.65 27.38
C ALA A 360 -10.91 11.56 28.52
N TYR A 361 -12.11 12.12 28.38
CA TYR A 361 -12.70 13.05 29.35
C TYR A 361 -13.88 12.47 30.15
N ASP A 362 -14.36 11.26 29.81
CA ASP A 362 -15.46 10.60 30.54
C ASP A 362 -14.93 10.02 31.86
N PRO A 363 -15.43 10.46 33.05
CA PRO A 363 -14.96 9.97 34.33
C PRO A 363 -15.29 8.47 34.55
N THR A 364 -16.23 7.90 33.82
CA THR A 364 -16.60 6.48 33.93
C THR A 364 -15.61 5.56 33.19
N VAL A 365 -14.86 6.10 32.24
CA VAL A 365 -13.84 5.34 31.49
C VAL A 365 -12.64 5.07 32.37
N LEU A 366 -12.22 3.81 32.44
CA LEU A 366 -11.09 3.33 33.23
C LEU A 366 -9.85 3.14 32.36
N THR A 367 -10.01 2.44 31.24
CA THR A 367 -8.87 2.09 30.37
C THR A 367 -9.19 2.34 28.90
N ILE A 368 -8.15 2.67 28.12
CA ILE A 368 -8.15 2.66 26.65
C ILE A 368 -6.98 1.81 26.19
N ARG A 369 -7.24 0.77 25.40
CA ARG A 369 -6.22 -0.12 24.86
C ARG A 369 -6.34 -0.18 23.35
N ILE A 370 -5.23 -0.06 22.63
CA ILE A 370 -5.24 0.04 21.17
C ILE A 370 -3.98 -0.57 20.55
N THR A 371 -4.14 -1.18 19.37
CA THR A 371 -3.01 -1.61 18.53
C THR A 371 -2.75 -0.60 17.44
N ILE A 372 -1.50 -0.26 17.17
CA ILE A 372 -1.11 0.72 16.14
C ILE A 372 -0.06 0.11 15.21
N TYR A 373 -0.31 0.18 13.89
CA TYR A 373 0.63 -0.24 12.86
C TYR A 373 1.23 0.93 12.09
N ARG A 374 0.42 1.91 11.67
CA ARG A 374 0.83 3.11 10.94
C ARG A 374 0.01 4.31 11.36
N LEU A 375 0.67 5.41 11.64
CA LEU A 375 0.08 6.68 12.00
C LEU A 375 0.35 7.76 10.94
N ALA A 376 -0.50 8.77 10.89
CA ALA A 376 -0.22 9.99 10.14
C ALA A 376 0.90 10.79 10.81
N LYS A 377 1.63 11.62 10.04
CA LYS A 377 2.64 12.56 10.61
C LYS A 377 2.04 13.57 11.61
N LYS A 378 0.75 13.87 11.47
CA LYS A 378 -0.06 14.63 12.44
C LYS A 378 -1.26 13.76 12.77
N ALA A 379 -1.29 13.13 13.94
CA ALA A 379 -2.29 12.13 14.33
C ALA A 379 -3.07 12.63 15.56
N ARG A 380 -4.30 13.13 15.33
CA ARG A 380 -5.23 13.51 16.42
C ARG A 380 -5.50 12.35 17.38
N LEU A 381 -5.45 11.12 16.88
CA LEU A 381 -5.59 9.92 17.72
C LEU A 381 -4.56 9.92 18.84
N VAL A 382 -3.29 10.19 18.56
CA VAL A 382 -2.23 10.22 19.57
C VAL A 382 -2.47 11.32 20.58
N GLU A 383 -2.88 12.53 20.13
CA GLU A 383 -3.22 13.64 21.02
C GLU A 383 -4.33 13.25 22.02
N TYR A 384 -5.35 12.51 21.56
CA TYR A 384 -6.44 12.06 22.44
C TYR A 384 -6.03 10.93 23.38
N LEU A 385 -5.11 10.05 22.96
CA LEU A 385 -4.55 9.03 23.86
C LEU A 385 -3.67 9.64 24.94
N CYS A 386 -2.83 10.61 24.60
CA CYS A 386 -2.06 11.40 25.57
C CYS A 386 -2.98 12.11 26.55
N ALA A 387 -4.00 12.84 26.08
CA ALA A 387 -4.98 13.49 26.93
C ALA A 387 -5.73 12.50 27.84
N ALA A 388 -5.99 11.28 27.38
CA ALA A 388 -6.61 10.27 28.23
C ALA A 388 -5.69 9.85 29.38
N ALA A 389 -4.40 9.63 29.14
CA ALA A 389 -3.41 9.29 30.16
C ALA A 389 -3.24 10.45 31.16
N GLU A 390 -3.11 11.67 30.67
CA GLU A 390 -3.04 12.90 31.49
C GLU A 390 -4.29 13.09 32.36
N ASN A 391 -5.47 12.64 31.91
CA ASN A 391 -6.72 12.62 32.68
C ASN A 391 -6.88 11.38 33.58
N GLY A 392 -5.79 10.64 33.85
CA GLY A 392 -5.75 9.52 34.78
C GLY A 392 -6.36 8.22 34.27
N LYS A 393 -6.54 8.04 32.94
CA LYS A 393 -6.95 6.77 32.36
C LYS A 393 -5.73 5.86 32.19
N GLU A 394 -5.90 4.55 32.39
CA GLU A 394 -4.87 3.58 32.00
C GLU A 394 -4.89 3.42 30.48
N VAL A 395 -3.89 3.97 29.79
CA VAL A 395 -3.77 3.87 28.34
C VAL A 395 -2.67 2.90 27.98
N THR A 396 -3.01 1.84 27.23
CA THR A 396 -2.03 0.86 26.71
C THR A 396 -2.03 0.88 25.19
N VAL A 397 -0.86 1.13 24.60
CA VAL A 397 -0.65 1.20 23.16
C VAL A 397 0.31 0.10 22.72
N LEU A 398 -0.15 -0.84 21.92
CA LEU A 398 0.68 -1.85 21.28
C LEU A 398 1.06 -1.33 19.88
N ILE A 399 2.29 -0.85 19.71
CA ILE A 399 2.78 -0.23 18.48
C ILE A 399 3.76 -1.14 17.74
N GLU A 400 3.62 -1.27 16.42
CA GLU A 400 4.53 -2.04 15.58
C GLU A 400 5.62 -1.12 15.00
N LEU A 401 6.84 -1.20 15.54
CA LEU A 401 7.96 -0.40 15.04
C LEU A 401 8.50 -0.88 13.69
N ARG A 402 8.27 -2.15 13.32
CA ARG A 402 8.72 -2.75 12.05
C ARG A 402 7.76 -2.51 10.88
N ALA A 403 6.97 -1.42 10.96
CA ALA A 403 6.12 -0.98 9.85
C ALA A 403 7.01 -0.37 8.74
N ARG A 404 7.32 -1.15 7.70
CA ARG A 404 8.28 -0.79 6.64
C ARG A 404 8.05 0.61 6.09
N PHE A 405 9.13 1.42 6.06
CA PHE A 405 9.17 2.81 5.61
C PHE A 405 8.43 3.83 6.50
N ASP A 406 7.85 3.38 7.62
CA ASP A 406 7.24 4.24 8.64
C ASP A 406 7.93 4.06 10.02
N GLU A 407 9.05 3.35 10.06
CA GLU A 407 9.74 2.99 11.29
C GLU A 407 10.06 4.23 12.15
N GLN A 408 10.70 5.25 11.55
CA GLN A 408 11.06 6.47 12.27
C GLN A 408 9.83 7.21 12.81
N ASN A 409 8.79 7.36 12.00
CA ASN A 409 7.55 8.01 12.43
C ASN A 409 6.87 7.28 13.61
N ASN A 410 6.95 5.94 13.64
CA ASN A 410 6.40 5.16 14.75
C ASN A 410 7.28 5.25 16.02
N ILE A 411 8.60 5.36 15.87
CA ILE A 411 9.51 5.63 16.98
C ILE A 411 9.18 6.99 17.62
N ASP A 412 9.11 8.05 16.82
CA ASP A 412 8.82 9.41 17.30
C ASP A 412 7.47 9.49 18.07
N TRP A 413 6.44 8.79 17.54
CA TRP A 413 5.14 8.73 18.22
C TRP A 413 5.16 7.88 19.50
N SER A 414 5.99 6.83 19.56
CA SER A 414 6.10 6.01 20.77
C SER A 414 6.69 6.81 21.93
N GLU A 415 7.71 7.61 21.67
CA GLU A 415 8.31 8.51 22.65
C GLU A 415 7.28 9.50 23.20
N ARG A 416 6.50 10.14 22.32
CA ARG A 416 5.44 11.06 22.71
C ARG A 416 4.37 10.43 23.60
N LEU A 417 3.98 9.17 23.32
CA LEU A 417 3.01 8.42 24.12
C LEU A 417 3.55 8.09 25.51
N GLU A 418 4.82 7.64 25.59
CA GLU A 418 5.48 7.35 26.88
C GLU A 418 5.61 8.61 27.76
N GLU A 419 6.04 9.73 27.17
CA GLU A 419 6.14 11.02 27.87
C GLU A 419 4.79 11.46 28.48
N ALA A 420 3.67 11.14 27.83
CA ALA A 420 2.33 11.44 28.33
C ALA A 420 1.83 10.45 29.39
N GLY A 421 2.61 9.40 29.74
CA GLY A 421 2.25 8.38 30.71
C GLY A 421 1.47 7.19 30.14
N CYS A 422 1.42 7.00 28.83
CA CYS A 422 0.87 5.79 28.22
C CYS A 422 1.84 4.61 28.41
N ARG A 423 1.29 3.42 28.63
CA ARG A 423 2.06 2.17 28.58
C ARG A 423 2.22 1.73 27.11
N VAL A 424 3.45 1.76 26.60
CA VAL A 424 3.76 1.35 25.24
C VAL A 424 4.34 -0.08 25.21
N ILE A 425 3.93 -0.88 24.22
CA ILE A 425 4.44 -2.25 23.97
C ILE A 425 4.90 -2.29 22.51
N TYR A 426 6.14 -2.72 22.26
CA TYR A 426 6.81 -2.65 20.94
C TYR A 426 6.68 -3.93 20.10
N GLY A 427 5.61 -4.67 20.27
CA GLY A 427 5.36 -5.91 19.52
C GLY A 427 6.03 -7.14 20.15
N PHE A 428 6.35 -8.15 19.33
CA PHE A 428 6.87 -9.45 19.77
C PHE A 428 7.95 -9.93 18.84
N GLU A 429 8.93 -10.63 19.36
CA GLU A 429 9.97 -11.29 18.58
C GLU A 429 9.37 -12.29 17.59
N GLY A 430 9.85 -12.30 16.36
CA GLY A 430 9.38 -13.19 15.27
C GLY A 430 7.94 -12.94 14.78
N TYR A 431 7.16 -12.03 15.41
CA TYR A 431 5.78 -11.73 15.02
C TYR A 431 5.57 -10.24 14.83
N LYS A 432 4.83 -9.87 13.76
CA LYS A 432 4.44 -8.47 13.54
C LYS A 432 3.00 -8.23 13.96
N VAL A 433 2.76 -7.17 14.73
CA VAL A 433 1.41 -6.78 15.11
C VAL A 433 0.74 -6.02 13.97
N HIS A 434 -0.29 -6.63 13.39
CA HIS A 434 -1.02 -6.03 12.28
C HIS A 434 -2.53 -5.91 12.52
N SER A 435 -3.00 -6.32 13.70
CA SER A 435 -4.39 -6.14 14.13
C SER A 435 -4.78 -4.66 14.23
N LYS A 436 -6.06 -4.35 14.07
CA LYS A 436 -6.64 -3.02 14.25
C LYS A 436 -7.82 -3.19 15.18
N ILE A 437 -7.51 -3.11 16.47
CA ILE A 437 -8.48 -3.27 17.55
C ILE A 437 -8.25 -2.20 18.62
N CYS A 438 -9.33 -1.61 19.10
CA CYS A 438 -9.35 -0.66 20.19
C CYS A 438 -10.41 -1.08 21.19
N LEU A 439 -10.07 -1.07 22.49
CA LEU A 439 -10.96 -1.41 23.60
C LEU A 439 -11.04 -0.24 24.57
N ILE A 440 -12.25 0.23 24.85
CA ILE A 440 -12.56 1.16 25.93
C ILE A 440 -13.28 0.38 27.01
N THR A 441 -12.73 0.40 28.23
CA THR A 441 -13.35 -0.21 29.41
C THR A 441 -13.90 0.88 30.31
N TYR A 442 -15.16 0.78 30.71
CA TYR A 442 -15.79 1.77 31.55
C TYR A 442 -16.62 1.11 32.66
N ARG A 443 -16.79 1.86 33.74
CA ARG A 443 -17.61 1.44 34.89
C ARG A 443 -19.06 1.92 34.69
N ASN A 444 -19.99 1.00 34.79
CA ASN A 444 -21.42 1.28 34.85
C ASN A 444 -21.99 0.73 36.16
N ARG A 445 -22.18 1.60 37.13
CA ARG A 445 -22.52 1.23 38.51
C ARG A 445 -21.48 0.25 39.10
N ASN A 446 -21.86 -1.00 39.36
CA ASN A 446 -20.99 -2.05 39.89
C ASN A 446 -20.43 -2.99 38.80
N ASN A 447 -20.75 -2.75 37.53
CA ASN A 447 -20.33 -3.59 36.42
C ASN A 447 -19.23 -2.91 35.57
N ILE A 448 -18.42 -3.74 34.96
CA ILE A 448 -17.48 -3.33 33.90
C ILE A 448 -18.13 -3.62 32.55
N GLU A 449 -18.15 -2.64 31.70
CA GLU A 449 -18.65 -2.72 30.33
C GLU A 449 -17.59 -2.28 29.33
N TYR A 450 -17.81 -2.65 28.08
CA TYR A 450 -16.83 -2.51 27.04
C TYR A 450 -17.41 -1.79 25.80
N ILE A 451 -16.57 -1.04 25.11
CA ILE A 451 -16.77 -0.66 23.73
C ILE A 451 -15.55 -1.14 22.95
N THR A 452 -15.78 -1.99 21.97
CA THR A 452 -14.73 -2.55 21.13
C THR A 452 -14.87 -2.03 19.71
N GLN A 453 -13.78 -1.52 19.14
CA GLN A 453 -13.71 -1.21 17.73
C GLN A 453 -12.75 -2.18 17.06
N VAL A 454 -13.18 -2.77 15.92
CA VAL A 454 -12.32 -3.61 15.06
C VAL A 454 -12.39 -3.07 13.64
N GLY A 455 -11.22 -2.79 13.06
CA GLY A 455 -11.10 -2.24 11.71
C GLY A 455 -10.35 -3.17 10.76
N THR A 456 -10.59 -2.99 9.46
CA THR A 456 -9.80 -3.63 8.41
C THR A 456 -8.58 -2.80 8.02
N GLY A 457 -8.62 -1.48 8.26
CA GLY A 457 -7.60 -0.49 7.93
C GLY A 457 -6.92 0.14 9.13
N ASN A 458 -5.78 0.78 8.88
CA ASN A 458 -4.98 1.44 9.91
C ASN A 458 -5.67 2.69 10.48
N TYR A 459 -5.30 3.07 11.70
CA TYR A 459 -5.71 4.31 12.35
C TYR A 459 -4.94 5.52 11.79
N ASN A 460 -5.13 5.79 10.51
CA ASN A 460 -4.43 6.85 9.80
C ASN A 460 -5.44 7.71 9.03
N GLU A 461 -5.65 8.95 9.48
CA GLU A 461 -6.63 9.88 8.96
C GLU A 461 -6.45 10.18 7.46
N LYS A 462 -5.20 10.25 7.00
CA LYS A 462 -4.89 10.48 5.59
C LYS A 462 -5.25 9.26 4.74
N THR A 463 -4.84 8.05 5.16
CA THR A 463 -5.15 6.85 4.38
C THR A 463 -6.64 6.53 4.39
N ALA A 464 -7.38 6.89 5.44
CA ALA A 464 -8.83 6.74 5.49
C ALA A 464 -9.59 7.57 4.44
N THR A 465 -8.95 8.55 3.78
CA THR A 465 -9.53 9.28 2.63
C THR A 465 -9.16 8.71 1.27
N MET A 466 -8.23 7.73 1.23
CA MET A 466 -7.68 7.16 0.00
C MET A 466 -7.87 5.65 -0.14
N TYR A 467 -8.09 4.94 0.98
CA TYR A 467 -8.27 3.49 1.03
C TYR A 467 -9.72 3.17 1.36
N THR A 468 -10.25 2.14 0.71
CA THR A 468 -11.51 1.57 1.17
C THR A 468 -11.24 0.68 2.37
N ASP A 469 -11.98 0.86 3.44
CA ASP A 469 -11.91 0.04 4.66
C ASP A 469 -13.25 0.05 5.39
N VAL A 470 -13.45 -0.90 6.28
CA VAL A 470 -14.60 -0.91 7.18
C VAL A 470 -14.15 -0.99 8.64
N SER A 471 -14.92 -0.38 9.53
CA SER A 471 -14.66 -0.29 10.95
C SER A 471 -15.95 -0.52 11.73
N LEU A 472 -16.00 -1.61 12.49
CA LEU A 472 -17.11 -1.95 13.38
C LEU A 472 -16.83 -1.39 14.78
N ILE A 473 -17.82 -0.73 15.37
CA ILE A 473 -17.80 -0.29 16.75
C ILE A 473 -19.00 -0.92 17.44
N THR A 474 -18.77 -1.71 18.48
CA THR A 474 -19.79 -2.49 19.17
C THR A 474 -19.64 -2.39 20.68
N ALA A 475 -20.76 -2.49 21.41
CA ALA A 475 -20.81 -2.66 22.85
C ALA A 475 -21.19 -4.11 23.24
N ASP A 476 -21.07 -5.06 22.32
CA ASP A 476 -21.28 -6.47 22.62
C ASP A 476 -20.32 -6.94 23.72
N LYS A 477 -20.91 -7.54 24.75
CA LYS A 477 -20.19 -7.95 25.95
C LYS A 477 -19.17 -9.05 25.66
N GLY A 478 -19.54 -10.05 24.85
CA GLY A 478 -18.66 -11.18 24.53
C GLY A 478 -17.45 -10.76 23.70
N ILE A 479 -17.65 -9.89 22.70
CA ILE A 479 -16.55 -9.32 21.92
C ILE A 479 -15.65 -8.46 22.83
N GLY A 480 -16.24 -7.69 23.77
CA GLY A 480 -15.50 -6.88 24.73
C GLY A 480 -14.65 -7.70 25.70
N GLU A 481 -15.20 -8.81 26.22
CA GLU A 481 -14.48 -9.75 27.10
C GLU A 481 -13.30 -10.38 26.36
N ASP A 482 -13.51 -10.85 25.13
CA ASP A 482 -12.43 -11.39 24.28
C ASP A 482 -11.36 -10.33 23.97
N ALA A 483 -11.76 -9.09 23.71
CA ALA A 483 -10.81 -8.00 23.48
C ALA A 483 -9.98 -7.69 24.75
N ALA A 484 -10.59 -7.77 25.93
CA ALA A 484 -9.87 -7.60 27.19
C ALA A 484 -8.85 -8.74 27.43
N VAL A 485 -9.23 -9.99 27.13
CA VAL A 485 -8.33 -11.15 27.15
C VAL A 485 -7.21 -10.98 26.10
N PHE A 486 -7.53 -10.50 24.90
CA PHE A 486 -6.53 -10.22 23.85
C PHE A 486 -5.47 -9.24 24.38
N PHE A 487 -5.85 -8.07 24.87
CA PHE A 487 -4.89 -7.10 25.38
C PHE A 487 -4.12 -7.59 26.60
N LYS A 488 -4.75 -8.37 27.51
CA LYS A 488 -4.04 -9.04 28.61
C LYS A 488 -2.95 -9.97 28.08
N ASN A 489 -3.29 -10.83 27.12
CA ASN A 489 -2.35 -11.76 26.52
C ASN A 489 -1.19 -11.02 25.83
N MET A 490 -1.50 -9.97 25.06
CA MET A 490 -0.47 -9.13 24.42
C MET A 490 0.44 -8.46 25.44
N SER A 491 -0.08 -8.04 26.59
CA SER A 491 0.73 -7.38 27.64
C SER A 491 1.73 -8.31 28.33
N ILE A 492 1.53 -9.61 28.25
CA ILE A 492 2.43 -10.63 28.86
C ILE A 492 3.15 -11.51 27.81
N GLY A 493 3.08 -11.14 26.53
CA GLY A 493 3.73 -11.88 25.44
C GLY A 493 3.07 -13.23 25.10
N ASN A 494 1.85 -13.48 25.55
CA ASN A 494 1.15 -14.74 25.29
C ASN A 494 0.42 -14.69 23.93
N LEU A 495 0.98 -15.30 22.90
CA LEU A 495 0.37 -15.42 21.58
C LEU A 495 -0.59 -16.62 21.44
N ASN A 496 -0.68 -17.49 22.44
CA ASN A 496 -1.49 -18.72 22.43
C ASN A 496 -2.83 -18.55 23.16
N GLY A 497 -3.39 -17.35 23.14
CA GLY A 497 -4.68 -17.06 23.77
C GLY A 497 -5.86 -17.79 23.12
N SER A 498 -6.89 -18.11 23.92
CA SER A 498 -8.17 -18.66 23.45
C SER A 498 -9.27 -17.61 23.55
N TYR A 499 -10.14 -17.54 22.55
CA TYR A 499 -11.18 -16.53 22.38
C TYR A 499 -12.48 -17.21 21.95
N GLN A 500 -13.63 -16.71 22.41
CA GLN A 500 -14.94 -17.31 22.12
C GLN A 500 -15.59 -16.68 20.87
N HIS A 501 -15.39 -15.40 20.65
CA HIS A 501 -16.03 -14.60 19.61
C HIS A 501 -15.05 -14.15 18.54
N ILE A 502 -14.00 -13.40 18.92
CA ILE A 502 -12.98 -12.97 17.97
C ILE A 502 -12.07 -14.13 17.58
N ILE A 503 -11.55 -14.07 16.38
CA ILE A 503 -10.56 -15.04 15.90
C ILE A 503 -9.21 -14.34 15.68
N VAL A 504 -8.14 -14.92 16.21
CA VAL A 504 -6.84 -14.28 16.33
C VAL A 504 -5.75 -15.15 15.69
N SER A 505 -4.89 -14.56 14.90
CA SER A 505 -3.66 -15.18 14.41
C SER A 505 -2.54 -14.95 15.46
N PRO A 506 -1.64 -15.93 15.62
CA PRO A 506 -1.40 -17.13 14.78
C PRO A 506 -2.26 -18.36 15.13
N THR A 507 -3.02 -18.37 16.22
CA THR A 507 -3.58 -19.60 16.79
C THR A 507 -4.93 -20.02 16.21
N SER A 508 -5.92 -19.12 16.13
CA SER A 508 -7.30 -19.51 15.84
C SER A 508 -7.82 -19.08 14.47
N LEU A 509 -7.19 -18.08 13.82
CA LEU A 509 -7.73 -17.49 12.59
C LEU A 509 -7.81 -18.49 11.44
N LYS A 510 -6.69 -19.11 11.05
CA LYS A 510 -6.68 -20.08 9.95
C LYS A 510 -7.54 -21.30 10.24
N PRO A 511 -7.42 -21.99 11.39
CA PRO A 511 -8.28 -23.13 11.73
C PRO A 511 -9.77 -22.80 11.68
N LYS A 512 -10.18 -21.65 12.20
CA LYS A 512 -11.58 -21.23 12.20
C LYS A 512 -12.10 -20.95 10.80
N VAL A 513 -11.34 -20.26 9.96
CA VAL A 513 -11.72 -20.03 8.57
C VAL A 513 -11.89 -21.33 7.81
N LEU A 514 -10.94 -22.28 7.95
CA LEU A 514 -11.03 -23.58 7.30
C LEU A 514 -12.25 -24.38 7.81
N SER A 515 -12.54 -24.34 9.11
CA SER A 515 -13.73 -24.98 9.69
C SER A 515 -15.04 -24.38 9.15
N LEU A 516 -15.11 -23.05 8.96
CA LEU A 516 -16.29 -22.40 8.36
C LEU A 516 -16.45 -22.79 6.89
N MET A 517 -15.36 -23.01 6.17
CA MET A 517 -15.40 -23.55 4.81
C MET A 517 -15.88 -25.01 4.79
N ASP A 518 -15.48 -25.84 5.78
CA ASP A 518 -15.96 -27.22 5.91
C ASP A 518 -17.48 -27.28 6.16
N GLU A 519 -18.02 -26.30 6.90
CA GLU A 519 -19.48 -26.19 7.07
C GLU A 519 -20.18 -25.93 5.71
N GLU A 520 -19.60 -25.11 4.84
CA GLU A 520 -20.15 -24.84 3.51
C GLU A 520 -19.93 -26.03 2.54
N ILE A 521 -18.80 -26.72 2.63
CA ILE A 521 -18.53 -27.95 1.85
C ILE A 521 -19.60 -29.01 2.11
N LYS A 522 -20.03 -29.19 3.37
CA LYS A 522 -21.11 -30.14 3.74
C LYS A 522 -22.46 -29.79 3.09
N LYS A 523 -22.69 -28.52 2.70
CA LYS A 523 -23.90 -28.08 2.01
C LYS A 523 -23.87 -28.32 0.50
N GLY A 524 -22.70 -28.70 -0.06
CA GLY A 524 -22.50 -28.96 -1.48
C GLY A 524 -22.89 -27.75 -2.34
N THR A 525 -23.73 -27.96 -3.36
CA THR A 525 -24.18 -26.89 -4.30
C THR A 525 -24.98 -25.77 -3.63
N ASN A 526 -25.50 -25.96 -2.41
CA ASN A 526 -26.16 -24.93 -1.59
C ASN A 526 -25.15 -24.10 -0.78
N GLY A 527 -23.91 -24.53 -0.69
CA GLY A 527 -22.84 -23.81 -0.01
C GLY A 527 -22.47 -22.50 -0.74
N ARG A 528 -22.11 -21.48 0.03
CA ARG A 528 -21.76 -20.16 -0.49
C ARG A 528 -20.61 -19.55 0.29
N ILE A 529 -19.54 -19.15 -0.42
CA ILE A 529 -18.41 -18.43 0.17
C ILE A 529 -18.15 -17.18 -0.66
N ILE A 530 -18.06 -16.01 0.00
CA ILE A 530 -17.59 -14.75 -0.62
C ILE A 530 -16.52 -14.17 0.28
N MET A 531 -15.32 -13.99 -0.22
CA MET A 531 -14.24 -13.39 0.57
C MET A 531 -13.59 -12.23 -0.17
N LYS A 532 -13.60 -11.06 0.47
CA LYS A 532 -12.83 -9.88 0.02
C LYS A 532 -11.55 -9.79 0.84
N MET A 533 -10.42 -9.69 0.15
CA MET A 533 -9.10 -9.56 0.78
C MET A 533 -8.06 -8.98 -0.21
N ASN A 534 -6.85 -8.68 0.27
CA ASN A 534 -5.84 -8.14 -0.62
C ASN A 534 -5.01 -9.22 -1.30
N SER A 535 -4.77 -10.35 -0.64
CA SER A 535 -3.89 -11.40 -1.19
C SER A 535 -4.29 -12.81 -0.74
N VAL A 536 -4.04 -13.78 -1.64
CA VAL A 536 -4.24 -15.22 -1.41
C VAL A 536 -2.95 -15.95 -1.78
N THR A 537 -2.26 -16.50 -0.78
CA THR A 537 -1.02 -17.28 -0.98
C THR A 537 -0.89 -18.46 -0.03
N ASP A 538 -1.77 -18.59 0.98
CA ASP A 538 -1.73 -19.68 1.96
C ASP A 538 -2.10 -21.00 1.30
N VAL A 539 -1.24 -22.01 1.44
CA VAL A 539 -1.37 -23.30 0.76
C VAL A 539 -2.59 -24.08 1.26
N ASP A 540 -2.81 -24.10 2.58
CA ASP A 540 -3.93 -24.84 3.17
C ASP A 540 -5.26 -24.20 2.76
N PHE A 541 -5.32 -22.87 2.74
CA PHE A 541 -6.49 -22.14 2.27
C PHE A 541 -6.77 -22.40 0.78
N ILE A 542 -5.73 -22.36 -0.06
CA ILE A 542 -5.86 -22.65 -1.50
C ILE A 542 -6.39 -24.06 -1.74
N GLN A 543 -5.88 -25.04 -1.01
CA GLN A 543 -6.35 -26.41 -1.08
C GLN A 543 -7.82 -26.51 -0.63
N LYS A 544 -8.19 -25.86 0.46
CA LYS A 544 -9.57 -25.86 0.97
C LYS A 544 -10.55 -25.19 -0.01
N VAL A 545 -10.13 -24.13 -0.74
CA VAL A 545 -10.93 -23.54 -1.83
C VAL A 545 -11.16 -24.52 -2.97
N SER A 546 -10.14 -25.33 -3.34
CA SER A 546 -10.29 -26.38 -4.33
C SER A 546 -11.25 -27.48 -3.88
N GLU A 547 -11.16 -27.93 -2.61
CA GLU A 547 -12.09 -28.88 -2.01
C GLU A 547 -13.53 -28.36 -2.04
N ALA A 548 -13.74 -27.09 -1.65
CA ALA A 548 -15.05 -26.45 -1.69
C ALA A 548 -15.61 -26.38 -3.14
N SER A 549 -14.78 -26.00 -4.09
CA SER A 549 -15.16 -25.98 -5.51
C SER A 549 -15.58 -27.37 -6.01
N ASN A 550 -14.82 -28.41 -5.69
CA ASN A 550 -15.10 -29.78 -6.08
C ASN A 550 -16.38 -30.34 -5.41
N ALA A 551 -16.71 -29.88 -4.23
CA ALA A 551 -17.98 -30.19 -3.55
C ALA A 551 -19.19 -29.43 -4.14
N GLY A 552 -18.99 -28.56 -5.14
CA GLY A 552 -20.05 -27.78 -5.78
C GLY A 552 -20.35 -26.44 -5.10
N VAL A 553 -19.62 -26.06 -4.05
CA VAL A 553 -19.77 -24.76 -3.38
C VAL A 553 -19.42 -23.61 -4.32
N LYS A 554 -20.27 -22.60 -4.41
CA LYS A 554 -19.98 -21.37 -5.16
C LYS A 554 -19.05 -20.46 -4.37
N VAL A 555 -17.80 -20.32 -4.85
CA VAL A 555 -16.77 -19.50 -4.20
C VAL A 555 -16.48 -18.27 -5.05
N ASP A 556 -16.65 -17.07 -4.47
CA ASP A 556 -16.25 -15.81 -5.07
C ASP A 556 -15.16 -15.17 -4.21
N LEU A 557 -13.98 -14.96 -4.79
CA LEU A 557 -12.89 -14.23 -4.17
C LEU A 557 -12.73 -12.86 -4.83
N ILE A 558 -12.76 -11.78 -4.04
CA ILE A 558 -12.45 -10.42 -4.49
C ILE A 558 -11.04 -10.11 -4.00
N VAL A 559 -10.04 -10.24 -4.88
CA VAL A 559 -8.62 -10.13 -4.52
C VAL A 559 -7.95 -9.02 -5.32
N ARG A 560 -7.58 -7.94 -4.63
CA ARG A 560 -6.93 -6.80 -5.28
C ARG A 560 -5.55 -7.13 -5.85
N GLY A 561 -4.70 -7.80 -5.06
CA GLY A 561 -3.28 -7.98 -5.31
C GLY A 561 -2.91 -9.39 -5.73
N ILE A 562 -2.07 -10.04 -4.93
CA ILE A 562 -1.56 -11.38 -5.20
C ILE A 562 -2.68 -12.43 -5.09
N CYS A 563 -2.83 -13.24 -6.11
CA CYS A 563 -3.71 -14.40 -6.10
C CYS A 563 -2.97 -15.60 -6.67
N CYS A 564 -2.60 -16.55 -5.82
CA CYS A 564 -1.87 -17.74 -6.26
C CYS A 564 -2.76 -18.87 -6.75
N ILE A 565 -4.08 -18.84 -6.49
CA ILE A 565 -5.02 -19.83 -7.02
C ILE A 565 -5.58 -19.38 -8.38
N LEU A 566 -5.68 -20.31 -9.32
CA LEU A 566 -6.27 -20.10 -10.65
C LEU A 566 -7.71 -20.61 -10.65
N PRO A 567 -8.69 -19.79 -11.04
CA PRO A 567 -10.11 -20.19 -11.13
C PRO A 567 -10.41 -20.91 -12.44
N GLY A 568 -11.48 -21.72 -12.46
CA GLY A 568 -12.01 -22.36 -13.65
C GLY A 568 -11.14 -23.50 -14.18
N VAL A 569 -10.25 -24.06 -13.37
CA VAL A 569 -9.44 -25.23 -13.75
C VAL A 569 -10.25 -26.49 -13.52
N LYS A 570 -10.40 -27.29 -14.59
CA LYS A 570 -11.19 -28.51 -14.59
C LYS A 570 -10.69 -29.52 -13.56
N GLY A 571 -11.60 -30.04 -12.73
CA GLY A 571 -11.30 -30.99 -11.67
C GLY A 571 -10.75 -30.38 -10.40
N TYR A 572 -10.54 -29.03 -10.34
CA TYR A 572 -9.97 -28.38 -9.17
C TYR A 572 -10.74 -27.12 -8.73
N THR A 573 -11.04 -26.18 -9.64
CA THR A 573 -11.54 -24.85 -9.26
C THR A 573 -12.66 -24.34 -10.16
N GLU A 574 -13.47 -25.25 -10.71
CA GLU A 574 -14.55 -24.93 -11.69
C GLU A 574 -15.61 -24.01 -11.11
N ASN A 575 -15.91 -24.10 -9.81
CA ASN A 575 -16.90 -23.28 -9.10
C ASN A 575 -16.28 -22.05 -8.41
N LEU A 576 -14.99 -21.76 -8.67
CA LEU A 576 -14.30 -20.57 -8.18
C LEU A 576 -14.34 -19.45 -9.20
N ARG A 577 -14.66 -18.24 -8.75
CA ARG A 577 -14.42 -16.99 -9.49
C ARG A 577 -13.50 -16.07 -8.69
N VAL A 578 -12.59 -15.40 -9.40
CA VAL A 578 -11.69 -14.41 -8.79
C VAL A 578 -11.86 -13.07 -9.52
N THR A 579 -12.26 -12.06 -8.77
CA THR A 579 -12.44 -10.68 -9.25
C THR A 579 -11.40 -9.77 -8.60
N SER A 580 -10.82 -8.86 -9.37
CA SER A 580 -9.89 -7.84 -8.87
C SER A 580 -10.38 -6.46 -9.27
N ILE A 581 -10.43 -5.53 -8.31
CA ILE A 581 -10.80 -4.14 -8.52
C ILE A 581 -9.57 -3.29 -8.22
N VAL A 582 -9.19 -2.47 -9.21
CA VAL A 582 -8.20 -1.39 -9.08
C VAL A 582 -8.88 -0.14 -9.63
N GLY A 583 -8.80 0.97 -8.91
CA GLY A 583 -9.48 2.19 -9.29
C GLY A 583 -9.01 3.38 -8.44
N ARG A 584 -9.84 4.39 -8.33
CA ARG A 584 -9.56 5.65 -7.63
C ARG A 584 -9.06 5.47 -6.21
N TYR A 585 -9.69 4.55 -5.46
CA TYR A 585 -9.35 4.21 -4.09
C TYR A 585 -8.66 2.85 -4.04
N LEU A 586 -7.74 2.70 -3.09
CA LEU A 586 -7.10 1.41 -2.85
C LEU A 586 -8.08 0.47 -2.14
N GLU A 587 -8.45 -0.62 -2.81
CA GLU A 587 -9.28 -1.67 -2.22
C GLU A 587 -8.53 -2.40 -1.10
N HIS A 588 -8.97 -2.23 0.16
CA HIS A 588 -8.22 -2.72 1.31
C HIS A 588 -9.04 -3.53 2.33
N PRO A 589 -10.39 -3.52 2.35
CA PRO A 589 -11.12 -4.25 3.38
C PRO A 589 -10.96 -5.77 3.27
N ARG A 590 -11.06 -6.45 4.43
CA ARG A 590 -11.18 -7.91 4.50
C ARG A 590 -12.52 -8.22 5.10
N ILE A 591 -13.36 -8.89 4.31
CA ILE A 591 -14.72 -9.29 4.68
C ILE A 591 -14.88 -10.75 4.26
N PHE A 592 -15.18 -11.62 5.21
CA PHE A 592 -15.38 -13.05 5.00
C PHE A 592 -16.83 -13.41 5.23
N LEU A 593 -17.50 -13.92 4.22
CA LEU A 593 -18.90 -14.30 4.26
C LEU A 593 -19.03 -15.79 3.94
N PHE A 594 -19.70 -16.52 4.82
CA PHE A 594 -20.02 -17.93 4.69
C PHE A 594 -21.53 -18.11 4.80
N GLY A 595 -22.13 -18.91 3.92
CA GLY A 595 -23.54 -19.22 3.91
C GLY A 595 -24.43 -18.14 3.28
N THR A 596 -25.73 -18.37 3.37
CA THR A 596 -26.79 -17.50 2.81
C THR A 596 -27.94 -17.38 3.81
N GLY A 597 -28.72 -16.30 3.70
CA GLY A 597 -29.94 -16.10 4.50
C GLY A 597 -29.66 -15.99 6.00
N ALA A 598 -30.43 -16.72 6.80
CA ALA A 598 -30.34 -16.68 8.27
C ALA A 598 -29.03 -17.29 8.80
N ASP A 599 -28.50 -18.33 8.13
CA ASP A 599 -27.28 -19.05 8.53
C ASP A 599 -26.01 -18.30 8.13
N GLN A 600 -26.13 -17.12 7.55
CA GLN A 600 -24.99 -16.36 7.08
C GLN A 600 -24.11 -15.90 8.23
N LYS A 601 -22.82 -16.22 8.14
CA LYS A 601 -21.78 -15.76 9.07
C LYS A 601 -20.87 -14.77 8.34
N ILE A 602 -20.67 -13.59 8.92
CA ILE A 602 -19.80 -12.54 8.37
C ILE A 602 -18.76 -12.15 9.41
N TYR A 603 -17.51 -12.04 8.95
CA TYR A 603 -16.39 -11.54 9.73
C TYR A 603 -15.72 -10.38 8.98
N ILE A 604 -15.27 -9.39 9.72
CA ILE A 604 -14.35 -8.35 9.23
C ILE A 604 -13.03 -8.44 9.98
N GLY A 605 -11.91 -8.14 9.35
CA GLY A 605 -10.64 -8.27 10.03
C GLY A 605 -9.45 -7.66 9.29
N SER A 606 -8.27 -7.91 9.86
CA SER A 606 -7.01 -7.37 9.37
C SER A 606 -6.22 -8.34 8.49
N ALA A 607 -6.55 -9.63 8.48
CA ALA A 607 -5.78 -10.69 7.83
C ALA A 607 -6.15 -10.92 6.37
N ASP A 608 -5.13 -11.07 5.53
CA ASP A 608 -5.23 -11.74 4.24
C ASP A 608 -4.97 -13.24 4.39
N MET A 609 -5.43 -14.08 3.45
CA MET A 609 -5.12 -15.52 3.44
C MET A 609 -3.71 -15.76 2.88
N MET A 610 -2.73 -15.38 3.67
CA MET A 610 -1.30 -15.53 3.42
C MET A 610 -0.65 -16.21 4.62
N THR A 611 0.26 -17.17 4.40
CA THR A 611 0.94 -17.92 5.47
C THR A 611 1.58 -16.98 6.51
N ARG A 612 2.22 -15.89 6.09
CA ARG A 612 2.79 -14.91 7.03
C ARG A 612 1.73 -14.20 7.89
N ASN A 613 0.50 -13.99 7.38
CA ASN A 613 -0.59 -13.36 8.15
C ASN A 613 -1.20 -14.35 9.14
N THR A 614 -1.32 -15.60 8.73
CA THR A 614 -1.94 -16.66 9.52
C THR A 614 -1.00 -17.28 10.55
N GLU A 615 0.34 -17.16 10.38
CA GLU A 615 1.32 -17.87 11.21
C GLU A 615 2.41 -16.98 11.83
N LYS A 616 2.70 -15.78 11.26
CA LYS A 616 3.80 -14.90 11.69
C LYS A 616 3.35 -13.47 11.99
N ARG A 617 2.05 -13.28 12.20
CA ARG A 617 1.48 -11.97 12.56
C ARG A 617 0.41 -12.12 13.63
N VAL A 618 0.22 -11.05 14.41
CA VAL A 618 -0.96 -10.88 15.24
C VAL A 618 -2.02 -10.15 14.42
N GLU A 619 -3.04 -10.89 14.01
CA GLU A 619 -4.19 -10.40 13.26
C GLU A 619 -5.48 -10.69 14.02
N VAL A 620 -6.51 -9.90 13.81
CA VAL A 620 -7.84 -10.11 14.44
C VAL A 620 -8.90 -10.09 13.37
N ALA A 621 -9.87 -11.00 13.47
CA ALA A 621 -11.14 -10.91 12.78
C ALA A 621 -12.29 -11.02 13.77
N CYS A 622 -13.32 -10.19 13.57
CA CYS A 622 -14.45 -10.02 14.46
C CYS A 622 -15.74 -10.47 13.74
N PRO A 623 -16.59 -11.29 14.38
CA PRO A 623 -17.91 -11.61 13.85
C PRO A 623 -18.81 -10.39 13.86
N VAL A 624 -19.71 -10.30 12.89
CA VAL A 624 -20.73 -9.23 12.79
C VAL A 624 -22.07 -9.81 13.18
N TYR A 625 -22.59 -9.44 14.35
CA TYR A 625 -23.85 -9.97 14.88
C TYR A 625 -25.06 -9.12 14.47
N ASP A 626 -24.92 -7.78 14.33
CA ASP A 626 -26.00 -6.90 13.93
C ASP A 626 -26.49 -7.24 12.51
N GLU A 627 -27.78 -7.55 12.38
CA GLU A 627 -28.40 -7.96 11.11
C GLU A 627 -28.36 -6.86 10.05
N THR A 628 -28.53 -5.60 10.46
CA THR A 628 -28.49 -4.46 9.55
C THR A 628 -27.11 -4.29 8.94
N ILE A 629 -26.06 -4.44 9.78
CA ILE A 629 -24.68 -4.36 9.33
C ILE A 629 -24.32 -5.57 8.44
N ARG A 630 -24.79 -6.77 8.77
CA ARG A 630 -24.61 -7.96 7.89
C ARG A 630 -25.23 -7.73 6.50
N LYS A 631 -26.44 -7.17 6.46
CA LYS A 631 -27.11 -6.82 5.17
C LYS A 631 -26.31 -5.80 4.40
N GLN A 632 -25.75 -4.79 5.06
CA GLN A 632 -24.91 -3.77 4.40
C GLN A 632 -23.62 -4.37 3.83
N LEU A 633 -22.88 -5.17 4.60
CA LEU A 633 -21.65 -5.84 4.14
C LEU A 633 -21.94 -6.79 2.97
N THR A 634 -23.06 -7.53 3.03
CA THR A 634 -23.52 -8.39 1.93
C THR A 634 -23.83 -7.56 0.68
N HIS A 635 -24.48 -6.41 0.84
CA HIS A 635 -24.72 -5.47 -0.27
C HIS A 635 -23.42 -4.95 -0.87
N MET A 636 -22.46 -4.54 -0.04
CA MET A 636 -21.14 -4.10 -0.50
C MET A 636 -20.45 -5.16 -1.36
N LEU A 637 -20.41 -6.41 -0.89
CA LEU A 637 -19.82 -7.51 -1.65
C LEU A 637 -20.54 -7.76 -2.98
N LYS A 638 -21.87 -7.69 -3.00
CA LYS A 638 -22.67 -7.85 -4.23
C LYS A 638 -22.37 -6.76 -5.26
N ILE A 639 -22.26 -5.50 -4.83
CA ILE A 639 -21.93 -4.37 -5.72
C ILE A 639 -20.50 -4.52 -6.27
N MET A 640 -19.54 -4.92 -5.43
CA MET A 640 -18.16 -5.19 -5.89
C MET A 640 -18.12 -6.34 -6.92
N LEU A 641 -18.88 -7.40 -6.69
CA LEU A 641 -19.01 -8.51 -7.65
C LEU A 641 -19.76 -8.11 -8.94
N ALA A 642 -20.61 -7.11 -8.89
CA ALA A 642 -21.32 -6.57 -10.05
C ALA A 642 -20.51 -5.55 -10.84
N ASP A 643 -19.38 -5.05 -10.28
CA ASP A 643 -18.52 -4.07 -10.98
C ASP A 643 -18.07 -4.63 -12.33
N ASN A 644 -18.35 -3.88 -13.42
CA ASN A 644 -17.99 -4.21 -14.80
C ASN A 644 -17.30 -3.02 -15.51
N VAL A 645 -16.89 -2.02 -14.76
CA VAL A 645 -16.15 -0.85 -15.26
C VAL A 645 -14.67 -0.95 -14.87
N LYS A 646 -14.38 -1.23 -13.60
CA LYS A 646 -13.01 -1.32 -13.06
C LYS A 646 -12.58 -2.76 -12.74
N ALA A 647 -13.54 -3.68 -12.58
CA ALA A 647 -13.22 -5.06 -12.25
C ALA A 647 -12.57 -5.82 -13.41
N ARG A 648 -11.63 -6.68 -13.03
CA ARG A 648 -11.01 -7.70 -13.89
C ARG A 648 -11.28 -9.08 -13.32
N GLU A 649 -11.53 -10.05 -14.18
CA GLU A 649 -11.62 -11.46 -13.79
C GLU A 649 -10.31 -12.19 -14.11
N LEU A 650 -9.77 -12.88 -13.13
CA LEU A 650 -8.70 -13.85 -13.34
C LEU A 650 -9.27 -15.09 -14.05
N LYS A 651 -8.56 -15.60 -15.02
CA LYS A 651 -8.93 -16.85 -15.74
C LYS A 651 -7.89 -17.96 -15.48
N SER A 652 -8.20 -19.17 -15.90
CA SER A 652 -7.35 -20.36 -15.70
C SER A 652 -5.96 -20.25 -16.37
N ASP A 653 -5.80 -19.38 -17.37
CA ASP A 653 -4.51 -19.06 -17.99
C ASP A 653 -3.65 -18.10 -17.12
N GLY A 654 -4.14 -17.70 -15.97
CA GLY A 654 -3.47 -16.79 -15.05
C GLY A 654 -3.46 -15.33 -15.51
N LYS A 655 -4.23 -14.94 -16.53
CA LYS A 655 -4.38 -13.55 -16.98
C LYS A 655 -5.66 -12.92 -16.44
N TYR A 656 -5.66 -11.59 -16.38
CA TYR A 656 -6.81 -10.80 -15.97
C TYR A 656 -7.47 -10.16 -17.18
N TYR A 657 -8.77 -10.35 -17.29
CA TYR A 657 -9.59 -9.83 -18.39
C TYR A 657 -10.62 -8.84 -17.86
N MET A 658 -10.92 -7.82 -18.67
CA MET A 658 -12.05 -6.94 -18.38
C MET A 658 -13.31 -7.76 -18.23
N LYS A 659 -14.08 -7.48 -17.20
CA LYS A 659 -15.39 -8.09 -17.05
C LYS A 659 -16.32 -7.61 -18.16
N GLU A 660 -17.16 -8.50 -18.70
CA GLU A 660 -18.09 -8.15 -19.76
C GLU A 660 -19.03 -7.02 -19.31
N LYS A 661 -19.17 -6.01 -20.16
CA LYS A 661 -20.09 -4.90 -19.92
C LYS A 661 -21.50 -5.42 -20.16
N GLY A 662 -22.27 -5.62 -19.09
CA GLY A 662 -23.70 -5.87 -19.15
C GLY A 662 -24.48 -4.64 -19.63
N THR A 663 -25.81 -4.73 -19.62
CA THR A 663 -26.72 -3.63 -20.01
C THR A 663 -26.55 -2.37 -19.14
N SER A 664 -26.13 -2.52 -17.89
CA SER A 664 -25.84 -1.41 -16.97
C SER A 664 -24.36 -1.38 -16.58
N LYS A 665 -23.79 -0.17 -16.57
CA LYS A 665 -22.42 0.05 -16.10
C LYS A 665 -22.42 0.23 -14.58
N VAL A 666 -21.67 -0.60 -13.89
CA VAL A 666 -21.47 -0.53 -12.44
C VAL A 666 -19.99 -0.30 -12.15
N ASN A 667 -19.64 0.87 -11.62
CA ASN A 667 -18.38 1.17 -10.96
C ASN A 667 -18.65 1.16 -9.47
N SER A 668 -18.15 0.18 -8.74
CA SER A 668 -18.45 -0.03 -7.32
C SER A 668 -18.05 1.15 -6.45
N GLN A 669 -16.89 1.76 -6.70
CA GLN A 669 -16.41 2.90 -5.92
C GLN A 669 -17.27 4.15 -6.14
N GLU A 670 -17.63 4.45 -7.37
CA GLU A 670 -18.56 5.55 -7.66
C GLU A 670 -19.97 5.27 -7.11
N TYR A 671 -20.41 4.02 -7.13
CA TYR A 671 -21.68 3.62 -6.54
C TYR A 671 -21.70 3.97 -5.05
N PHE A 672 -20.68 3.57 -4.28
CA PHE A 672 -20.62 3.85 -2.85
C PHE A 672 -20.43 5.33 -2.53
N MET A 673 -19.71 6.09 -3.37
CA MET A 673 -19.65 7.56 -3.23
C MET A 673 -21.03 8.18 -3.36
N ARG A 674 -21.81 7.78 -4.36
CA ARG A 674 -23.20 8.27 -4.58
C ARG A 674 -24.12 7.82 -3.46
N GLU A 675 -24.03 6.56 -3.05
CA GLU A 675 -24.81 6.02 -1.94
C GLU A 675 -24.57 6.81 -0.66
N ALA A 676 -23.33 7.09 -0.31
CA ALA A 676 -22.98 7.87 0.88
C ALA A 676 -23.59 9.29 0.87
N ILE A 677 -23.66 9.93 -0.30
CA ILE A 677 -24.28 11.26 -0.45
C ILE A 677 -25.81 11.19 -0.31
N THR A 678 -26.45 10.10 -0.77
CA THR A 678 -27.90 9.98 -0.87
C THR A 678 -28.57 9.39 0.38
N VAL A 679 -27.80 8.71 1.23
CA VAL A 679 -28.32 8.14 2.48
C VAL A 679 -28.86 9.25 3.39
N ARG A 680 -30.13 9.11 3.83
CA ARG A 680 -30.75 10.02 4.80
C ARG A 680 -30.17 9.74 6.19
N HIS A 681 -29.70 10.80 6.85
CA HIS A 681 -29.36 10.74 8.27
C HIS A 681 -30.59 10.49 9.13
N PRO A 682 -30.46 9.80 10.28
CA PRO A 682 -31.58 9.48 11.15
C PRO A 682 -32.44 10.70 11.60
N GLU A 683 -31.90 11.88 11.58
CA GLU A 683 -32.60 13.12 12.01
C GLU A 683 -33.43 13.84 10.93
N GLY A 684 -33.64 13.22 9.76
CA GLY A 684 -34.55 13.79 8.74
C GLY A 684 -34.15 15.14 8.16
N ARG A 685 -33.01 15.70 8.52
CA ARG A 685 -32.47 16.92 7.91
C ARG A 685 -31.91 16.60 6.52
N THR A 686 -32.76 16.55 5.55
CA THR A 686 -32.37 16.69 4.16
C THR A 686 -31.63 18.03 4.03
N LYS A 687 -30.33 18.01 3.81
CA LYS A 687 -29.65 19.15 3.19
C LYS A 687 -30.14 19.26 1.72
N GLN A 688 -31.41 19.56 1.53
CA GLN A 688 -32.05 19.82 0.25
C GLN A 688 -31.31 20.92 -0.55
N SER A 689 -30.64 21.81 0.16
CA SER A 689 -29.85 22.89 -0.44
C SER A 689 -28.62 22.41 -1.25
N PHE A 690 -28.02 21.27 -0.93
CA PHE A 690 -26.82 20.80 -1.63
C PHE A 690 -27.16 19.93 -2.85
N VAL A 691 -28.19 19.10 -2.74
CA VAL A 691 -28.71 18.29 -3.87
C VAL A 691 -29.32 19.19 -4.95
N ASP A 692 -30.03 20.26 -4.55
CA ASP A 692 -30.55 21.24 -5.50
C ASP A 692 -29.44 22.10 -6.14
N LYS A 693 -28.37 22.40 -5.47
CA LYS A 693 -27.16 22.98 -6.09
C LYS A 693 -26.52 22.04 -7.11
N ILE A 694 -26.40 20.76 -6.78
CA ILE A 694 -25.87 19.74 -7.70
C ILE A 694 -26.84 19.54 -8.89
N ARG A 695 -28.14 19.44 -8.68
CA ARG A 695 -29.15 19.35 -9.79
C ARG A 695 -29.13 20.57 -10.70
N LYS A 696 -28.92 21.77 -10.18
CA LYS A 696 -28.78 22.99 -10.97
C LYS A 696 -27.49 23.03 -11.80
N ILE A 697 -26.41 22.42 -11.33
CA ILE A 697 -25.14 22.29 -12.07
C ILE A 697 -25.28 21.30 -13.24
N PHE A 698 -26.04 20.21 -13.07
CA PHE A 698 -26.25 19.21 -14.14
C PHE A 698 -27.43 19.52 -15.08
N ARG A 699 -28.24 20.54 -14.81
CA ARG A 699 -29.30 21.02 -15.73
C ARG A 699 -28.88 22.19 -16.63
N ARG A 700 -27.63 22.67 -16.50
CA ARG A 700 -27.06 23.70 -17.39
C ARG A 700 -25.98 23.11 -18.29
N LYS A 701 -26.32 22.03 -18.98
CA LYS A 701 -25.69 21.57 -20.21
C LYS A 701 -26.77 21.17 -21.20
#